data_9990c1b843b4e9eecaca021e084c2f62
#
_entry.id   9990c1b843b4e9eecaca021e084c2f62
#
_cell.length_a   1.000
_cell.length_b   1.000
_cell.length_c   1.000
_cell.angle_alpha   90.00
_cell.angle_beta   90.00
_cell.angle_gamma   90.00
#
_symmetry.space_group_name_H-M   'P 1'
#
loop_
_entity.id
_entity.type
_entity.pdbx_description
1 polymer ?
#
loop_
_entity_poly.entity_id
_entity_poly.type
_entity_poly.pdbx_seq_one_letter_code
_entity_poly.pdbx_strand_id
1 'polypeptide(L)'
;MYWKMIKSVRVKLNWWKRLLIIMISAVLAGFIIEGILQFYETTKSDIPQRISLQDIQVKNGDKEENLYIMKKSGEIKIDVSGMYINKFQYYYAAENNFEADIIIETKNLYGNWETQRIKDPCRSNLNNSFVNIKNNVKSITIKLPPDVVVGDFTANNAKDSNGYRILYICAFVGLLLFLLLFKKEIGKRVELGFLMISMTIGMLFIAIQPPQFTSWDEHIHFYHVFDFFDGDHVEWNQAEYYAYINPESKEKVPFTTKEEKALQIQYFNEHTQDSGYSYEKSSFTVSRLGYLHMAIVVAAGNFIGLPFYVVYLLGKIANLVLYCILMFFAIKTIPIAKNLLAVLALMPTPMVLATAYSYDVALIGFLSLGIALLVREFYYPEKKLHKAMFVCIPLCFLYGSCPKAIYVPLMLIALFLPLKKFKSKKQCWIWKSIIIITCILLMLTFLIPTAGNTMASDLRGGDTDVGRQLQMVLGHPWAYIQILFENISRTFNDYMMGIQSLSTMAYEGVFDFYMLVTVLVFGVALTEPRKTMNGITKRSMNIFKVCTLPLSAGVLVLIWTALYLAFTEVGEVVIKGVQGRYYIPLLLPLFLVFYTDKIYTKWKEENYNLVMYLIVLLILHLALYSRFLIPYCS
;
A
#
# COMPACT_ATOMS: atom_id res chain seq x y z
N MET A 1 46.14 5.08 -26.32
CA MET A 1 46.81 4.27 -25.28
C MET A 1 46.17 4.43 -23.91
N TYR A 2 45.74 5.62 -23.49
CA TYR A 2 45.07 5.89 -22.20
C TYR A 2 43.74 5.13 -21.98
N TRP A 3 42.92 4.93 -22.99
CA TRP A 3 41.65 4.20 -22.89
C TRP A 3 41.78 2.67 -22.70
N LYS A 4 42.93 2.09 -23.02
CA LYS A 4 43.23 0.68 -22.74
C LYS A 4 43.74 0.43 -21.31
N MET A 5 44.33 1.43 -20.66
CA MET A 5 44.81 1.30 -19.28
C MET A 5 43.67 1.34 -18.25
N ILE A 6 42.58 2.06 -18.51
CA ILE A 6 41.39 2.09 -17.64
C ILE A 6 40.61 0.76 -17.66
N LYS A 7 40.78 -0.08 -18.67
CA LYS A 7 40.14 -1.40 -18.76
C LYS A 7 40.80 -2.51 -17.92
N SER A 8 41.99 -2.31 -17.35
CA SER A 8 42.75 -3.39 -16.71
C SER A 8 42.68 -3.45 -15.19
N VAL A 9 42.07 -2.48 -14.50
CA VAL A 9 41.87 -2.54 -13.05
C VAL A 9 40.39 -2.79 -12.73
N ARG A 10 39.81 -3.87 -13.25
CA ARG A 10 38.61 -4.46 -12.66
C ARG A 10 39.03 -5.28 -11.44
N VAL A 11 39.28 -4.62 -10.31
CA VAL A 11 39.23 -5.27 -9.01
C VAL A 11 37.88 -5.97 -8.91
N LYS A 12 37.86 -7.31 -8.94
CA LYS A 12 36.64 -8.08 -8.63
C LYS A 12 36.37 -7.87 -7.14
N LEU A 13 35.68 -6.77 -6.82
CA LEU A 13 35.22 -6.53 -5.46
C LEU A 13 34.35 -7.70 -5.04
N ASN A 14 34.69 -8.34 -3.91
CA ASN A 14 33.84 -9.33 -3.25
C ASN A 14 32.47 -8.69 -2.97
N TRP A 15 31.40 -9.46 -3.02
CA TRP A 15 30.04 -9.00 -2.79
C TRP A 15 29.89 -8.25 -1.46
N TRP A 16 30.54 -8.66 -0.38
CA TRP A 16 30.58 -7.95 0.90
C TRP A 16 31.19 -6.54 0.79
N LYS A 17 32.27 -6.38 0.05
CA LYS A 17 32.88 -5.06 -0.17
C LYS A 17 31.96 -4.14 -0.96
N ARG A 18 31.18 -4.67 -1.92
CA ARG A 18 30.18 -3.87 -2.65
C ARG A 18 29.06 -3.43 -1.73
N LEU A 19 28.53 -4.31 -0.86
CA LEU A 19 27.51 -3.96 0.12
C LEU A 19 28.01 -2.89 1.10
N LEU A 20 29.23 -3.02 1.59
CA LEU A 20 29.83 -2.03 2.47
C LEU A 20 29.97 -0.65 1.78
N ILE A 21 30.42 -0.61 0.53
CA ILE A 21 30.49 0.62 -0.27
C ILE A 21 29.12 1.24 -0.42
N ILE A 22 28.09 0.44 -0.74
CA ILE A 22 26.71 0.93 -0.87
C ILE A 22 26.27 1.57 0.44
N MET A 23 26.43 0.87 1.55
CA MET A 23 25.99 1.32 2.87
C MET A 23 26.69 2.63 3.28
N ILE A 24 28.02 2.69 3.19
CA ILE A 24 28.78 3.90 3.53
C ILE A 24 28.40 5.06 2.61
N SER A 25 28.35 4.84 1.30
CA SER A 25 28.04 5.90 0.34
C SER A 25 26.61 6.42 0.49
N ALA A 26 25.63 5.54 0.78
CA ALA A 26 24.24 5.92 1.00
C ALA A 26 24.10 6.78 2.27
N VAL A 27 24.73 6.36 3.37
CA VAL A 27 24.72 7.10 4.64
C VAL A 27 25.40 8.46 4.47
N LEU A 28 26.59 8.52 3.86
CA LEU A 28 27.27 9.78 3.58
C LEU A 28 26.43 10.72 2.71
N ALA A 29 25.81 10.19 1.65
CA ALA A 29 24.94 10.98 0.79
C ALA A 29 23.73 11.56 1.56
N GLY A 30 23.11 10.75 2.44
CA GLY A 30 22.00 11.19 3.29
C GLY A 30 22.39 12.39 4.16
N PHE A 31 23.49 12.29 4.90
CA PHE A 31 23.95 13.38 5.77
C PHE A 31 24.46 14.59 5.00
N ILE A 32 25.17 14.41 3.89
CA ILE A 32 25.69 15.52 3.09
C ILE A 32 24.53 16.31 2.47
N ILE A 33 23.56 15.62 1.84
CA ILE A 33 22.41 16.29 1.20
C ILE A 33 21.56 17.01 2.26
N GLU A 34 21.29 16.35 3.41
CA GLU A 34 20.56 16.98 4.50
C GLU A 34 21.31 18.22 5.03
N GLY A 35 22.63 18.13 5.22
CA GLY A 35 23.45 19.28 5.62
C GLY A 35 23.40 20.45 4.63
N ILE A 36 23.39 20.17 3.32
CA ILE A 36 23.24 21.18 2.27
C ILE A 36 21.87 21.85 2.34
N LEU A 37 20.79 21.04 2.51
CA LEU A 37 19.43 21.58 2.62
C LEU A 37 19.27 22.45 3.86
N GLN A 38 19.78 22.02 5.01
CA GLN A 38 19.78 22.80 6.23
C GLN A 38 20.58 24.09 6.09
N PHE A 39 21.77 24.05 5.50
CA PHE A 39 22.56 25.24 5.25
C PHE A 39 21.79 26.25 4.39
N TYR A 40 21.12 25.79 3.33
CA TYR A 40 20.29 26.65 2.48
C TYR A 40 19.11 27.26 3.25
N GLU A 41 18.42 26.50 4.09
CA GLU A 41 17.31 27.00 4.91
C GLU A 41 17.80 28.03 5.96
N THR A 42 19.01 27.85 6.49
CA THR A 42 19.57 28.76 7.53
C THR A 42 20.04 30.11 7.01
N THR A 43 20.42 30.19 5.74
CA THR A 43 20.81 31.47 5.13
C THR A 43 19.64 32.45 4.95
N LYS A 44 18.41 31.99 5.12
CA LYS A 44 17.19 32.79 4.96
C LYS A 44 16.67 33.40 6.25
N SER A 45 17.14 32.96 7.42
CA SER A 45 16.63 33.41 8.72
C SER A 45 17.69 34.21 9.50
N ASP A 46 17.42 35.48 9.72
CA ASP A 46 18.24 36.39 10.56
C ASP A 46 17.91 36.28 12.07
N ILE A 47 16.96 35.38 12.46
CA ILE A 47 16.38 35.35 13.80
C ILE A 47 16.66 34.02 14.49
N PRO A 48 16.98 34.03 15.81
CA PRO A 48 17.27 32.84 16.58
C PRO A 48 16.05 31.95 16.82
N GLN A 49 16.31 30.74 17.17
CA GLN A 49 15.63 29.47 17.17
C GLN A 49 14.11 29.46 17.46
N ARG A 50 13.59 30.19 18.44
CA ARG A 50 12.17 30.21 18.81
C ARG A 50 11.79 31.53 19.41
N ILE A 51 10.73 32.17 18.90
CA ILE A 51 10.27 33.48 19.34
C ILE A 51 8.77 33.40 19.61
N SER A 52 8.34 33.88 20.77
CA SER A 52 6.94 34.09 21.09
C SER A 52 6.42 35.29 20.33
N LEU A 53 5.28 35.16 19.69
CA LEU A 53 4.61 36.21 18.91
C LEU A 53 3.67 36.99 19.85
N GLN A 54 3.78 38.30 19.88
CA GLN A 54 3.12 39.16 20.88
C GLN A 54 2.01 40.06 20.33
N ASP A 55 2.10 40.50 19.08
CA ASP A 55 1.12 41.42 18.48
C ASP A 55 -0.15 40.68 18.04
N ILE A 56 -0.99 40.30 19.01
CA ILE A 56 -2.14 39.44 18.84
C ILE A 56 -3.44 40.26 18.95
N GLN A 57 -4.24 40.22 17.89
CA GLN A 57 -5.58 40.80 17.86
C GLN A 57 -6.60 39.67 17.81
N VAL A 58 -7.59 39.69 18.70
CA VAL A 58 -8.61 38.62 18.82
C VAL A 58 -9.99 39.19 18.53
N LYS A 59 -10.75 38.45 17.77
CA LYS A 59 -12.16 38.72 17.46
C LYS A 59 -13.02 37.53 17.88
N ASN A 60 -14.06 37.77 18.68
CA ASN A 60 -14.99 36.78 19.21
C ASN A 60 -14.34 35.75 20.17
N GLY A 61 -13.30 36.12 20.87
CA GLY A 61 -12.63 35.29 21.89
C GLY A 61 -12.36 36.08 23.17
N ASP A 62 -12.44 35.43 24.32
CA ASP A 62 -12.07 35.99 25.62
C ASP A 62 -10.61 35.62 25.94
N LYS A 63 -9.87 36.57 26.46
CA LYS A 63 -8.48 36.35 26.87
C LYS A 63 -8.42 35.96 28.35
N GLU A 64 -7.80 34.82 28.64
CA GLU A 64 -7.46 34.36 29.98
C GLU A 64 -5.96 34.08 30.05
N GLU A 65 -5.19 34.94 30.72
CA GLU A 65 -3.72 34.91 30.79
C GLU A 65 -3.08 34.93 29.37
N ASN A 66 -2.47 33.81 28.94
CA ASN A 66 -1.86 33.63 27.63
C ASN A 66 -2.72 32.79 26.66
N LEU A 67 -3.94 32.44 27.07
CA LEU A 67 -4.88 31.63 26.29
C LEU A 67 -6.05 32.47 25.81
N TYR A 68 -6.67 32.04 24.73
CA TYR A 68 -7.84 32.64 24.12
C TYR A 68 -8.93 31.59 23.94
N ILE A 69 -10.08 31.82 24.55
CA ILE A 69 -11.23 30.90 24.53
C ILE A 69 -12.22 31.39 23.49
N MET A 70 -12.48 30.57 22.47
CA MET A 70 -13.45 30.88 21.41
C MET A 70 -14.86 30.47 21.80
N LYS A 71 -15.71 31.39 22.27
CA LYS A 71 -17.13 31.10 22.58
C LYS A 71 -18.01 30.99 21.33
N LYS A 72 -17.57 31.54 20.21
CA LYS A 72 -18.17 31.47 18.87
C LYS A 72 -17.05 31.28 17.87
N SER A 73 -17.39 31.06 16.59
CA SER A 73 -16.36 31.09 15.53
C SER A 73 -15.56 32.38 15.64
N GLY A 74 -14.27 32.27 15.94
CA GLY A 74 -13.39 33.37 16.26
C GLY A 74 -12.26 33.52 15.26
N GLU A 75 -11.56 34.64 15.35
CA GLU A 75 -10.42 34.97 14.52
C GLU A 75 -9.29 35.55 15.37
N ILE A 76 -8.09 35.04 15.18
CA ILE A 76 -6.86 35.55 15.79
C ILE A 76 -5.97 36.05 14.68
N LYS A 77 -5.58 37.33 14.75
CA LYS A 77 -4.62 37.95 13.82
C LYS A 77 -3.35 38.29 14.54
N ILE A 78 -2.22 37.86 13.98
CA ILE A 78 -0.87 38.08 14.52
C ILE A 78 -0.06 38.83 13.46
N ASP A 79 0.43 40.03 13.80
CA ASP A 79 1.36 40.79 12.94
C ASP A 79 2.79 40.38 13.25
N VAL A 80 3.54 39.96 12.23
CA VAL A 80 4.94 39.52 12.36
C VAL A 80 5.91 40.36 11.53
N SER A 81 5.43 41.47 10.98
CA SER A 81 6.25 42.57 10.37
C SER A 81 7.26 42.11 9.30
N GLY A 82 6.95 41.08 8.54
CA GLY A 82 7.81 40.58 7.44
C GLY A 82 8.91 39.61 7.85
N MET A 83 8.87 39.08 9.07
CA MET A 83 9.80 38.08 9.60
C MET A 83 9.81 36.78 8.78
N TYR A 84 11.00 36.19 8.60
CA TYR A 84 11.07 34.81 8.06
C TYR A 84 10.64 33.81 9.10
N ILE A 85 9.64 32.98 8.78
CA ILE A 85 9.13 31.91 9.61
C ILE A 85 9.30 30.58 8.87
N ASN A 86 10.11 29.68 9.43
CA ASN A 86 10.24 28.32 8.94
C ASN A 86 9.00 27.52 9.33
N LYS A 87 8.65 27.50 10.62
CA LYS A 87 7.51 26.77 11.16
C LYS A 87 6.76 27.63 12.18
N PHE A 88 5.45 27.74 12.03
CA PHE A 88 4.55 28.36 12.99
C PHE A 88 3.99 27.28 13.91
N GLN A 89 3.97 27.54 15.21
CA GLN A 89 3.46 26.61 16.22
C GLN A 89 2.49 27.35 17.12
N TYR A 90 1.42 26.68 17.52
CA TYR A 90 0.50 27.15 18.55
C TYR A 90 -0.05 26.02 19.40
N TYR A 91 -0.35 26.33 20.68
CA TYR A 91 -1.07 25.45 21.58
C TYR A 91 -2.56 25.50 21.26
N TYR A 92 -3.25 24.36 21.38
CA TYR A 92 -4.71 24.28 21.39
C TYR A 92 -5.21 23.21 22.32
N ALA A 93 -6.49 23.37 22.79
CA ALA A 93 -7.24 22.34 23.47
C ALA A 93 -8.68 22.34 22.94
N ALA A 94 -9.22 21.16 22.63
CA ALA A 94 -10.58 20.98 22.15
C ALA A 94 -11.07 19.56 22.51
N GLU A 95 -12.39 19.40 22.73
CA GLU A 95 -12.98 18.09 23.01
C GLU A 95 -13.04 17.20 21.76
N ASN A 96 -13.22 17.80 20.59
CA ASN A 96 -13.32 17.12 19.32
C ASN A 96 -12.23 17.57 18.34
N ASN A 97 -11.93 16.72 17.33
CA ASN A 97 -11.07 17.11 16.23
C ASN A 97 -11.71 18.30 15.47
N PHE A 98 -10.88 19.23 15.02
CA PHE A 98 -11.34 20.38 14.24
C PHE A 98 -10.33 20.75 13.15
N GLU A 99 -10.74 21.61 12.23
CA GLU A 99 -9.88 22.19 11.20
C GLU A 99 -9.79 23.69 11.43
N ALA A 100 -8.57 24.21 11.64
CA ALA A 100 -8.30 25.64 11.66
C ALA A 100 -8.03 26.12 10.23
N ASP A 101 -8.54 27.32 9.91
CA ASP A 101 -8.32 27.95 8.62
C ASP A 101 -7.27 29.07 8.80
N ILE A 102 -6.04 28.81 8.36
CA ILE A 102 -4.90 29.71 8.53
C ILE A 102 -4.66 30.49 7.25
N ILE A 103 -4.75 31.81 7.34
CA ILE A 103 -4.53 32.76 6.25
C ILE A 103 -3.21 33.47 6.53
N ILE A 104 -2.24 33.38 5.62
CA ILE A 104 -0.90 33.91 5.78
C ILE A 104 -0.60 34.89 4.65
N GLU A 105 -0.14 36.10 4.99
CA GLU A 105 0.42 37.01 4.00
C GLU A 105 1.92 36.75 3.85
N THR A 106 2.33 36.13 2.73
CA THR A 106 3.72 35.75 2.44
C THR A 106 4.28 36.48 1.22
N LYS A 107 5.60 36.50 1.07
CA LYS A 107 6.26 37.01 -0.15
C LYS A 107 6.31 35.94 -1.23
N ASN A 108 5.86 36.27 -2.45
CA ASN A 108 6.06 35.41 -3.61
C ASN A 108 7.50 35.53 -4.18
N LEU A 109 7.80 34.75 -5.22
CA LEU A 109 9.12 34.72 -5.87
C LEU A 109 9.57 36.07 -6.44
N TYR A 110 8.63 36.99 -6.71
CA TYR A 110 8.89 38.34 -7.22
C TYR A 110 9.00 39.37 -6.09
N GLY A 111 8.89 38.96 -4.82
CA GLY A 111 8.97 39.84 -3.66
C GLY A 111 7.67 40.55 -3.30
N ASN A 112 6.57 40.30 -4.01
CA ASN A 112 5.26 40.88 -3.72
C ASN A 112 4.56 40.09 -2.62
N TRP A 113 3.77 40.77 -1.79
CA TRP A 113 2.91 40.12 -0.80
C TRP A 113 1.71 39.46 -1.46
N GLU A 114 1.46 38.20 -1.11
CA GLU A 114 0.31 37.42 -1.55
C GLU A 114 -0.30 36.68 -0.36
N THR A 115 -1.58 36.39 -0.47
CA THR A 115 -2.32 35.64 0.56
C THR A 115 -2.32 34.16 0.23
N GLN A 116 -1.80 33.37 1.15
CA GLN A 116 -1.85 31.92 1.12
C GLN A 116 -2.84 31.42 2.18
N ARG A 117 -3.61 30.38 1.87
CA ARG A 117 -4.55 29.74 2.78
C ARG A 117 -4.14 28.30 3.02
N ILE A 118 -4.05 27.92 4.29
CA ILE A 118 -3.68 26.59 4.75
C ILE A 118 -4.81 26.07 5.64
N LYS A 119 -5.26 24.84 5.37
CA LYS A 119 -6.15 24.09 6.26
C LYS A 119 -5.28 23.34 7.24
N ASP A 120 -5.46 23.59 8.53
CA ASP A 120 -4.68 22.99 9.60
C ASP A 120 -5.57 22.04 10.44
N PRO A 121 -5.43 20.74 10.24
CA PRO A 121 -6.22 19.76 10.96
C PRO A 121 -5.65 19.52 12.36
N CYS A 122 -6.46 19.79 13.39
CA CYS A 122 -6.12 19.67 14.80
C CYS A 122 -6.80 18.45 15.43
N ARG A 123 -6.03 17.63 16.13
CA ARG A 123 -6.52 16.41 16.82
C ARG A 123 -6.79 16.66 18.29
N SER A 124 -7.93 16.22 18.80
CA SER A 124 -8.31 16.42 20.21
C SER A 124 -7.37 15.76 21.23
N ASN A 125 -6.61 14.72 20.82
CA ASN A 125 -5.61 14.06 21.67
C ASN A 125 -4.23 14.71 21.62
N LEU A 126 -4.02 15.71 20.78
CA LEU A 126 -2.78 16.50 20.71
C LEU A 126 -3.08 17.93 21.16
N ASN A 127 -2.07 18.59 21.70
CA ASN A 127 -2.23 19.95 22.24
C ASN A 127 -1.40 20.98 21.48
N ASN A 128 -0.74 20.60 20.39
CA ASN A 128 0.10 21.51 19.60
C ASN A 128 -0.08 21.26 18.13
N SER A 129 -0.18 22.34 17.39
CA SER A 129 -0.11 22.33 15.92
C SER A 129 1.20 22.95 15.44
N PHE A 130 1.67 22.43 14.29
CA PHE A 130 2.91 22.84 13.65
C PHE A 130 2.67 23.06 12.15
N VAL A 131 2.75 24.30 11.70
CA VAL A 131 2.49 24.68 10.31
C VAL A 131 3.78 25.09 9.61
N ASN A 132 4.16 24.35 8.57
CA ASN A 132 5.32 24.68 7.75
C ASN A 132 5.02 25.89 6.86
N ILE A 133 5.77 26.98 7.00
CA ILE A 133 5.60 28.20 6.18
C ILE A 133 6.80 28.42 5.25
N LYS A 134 8.01 28.40 5.78
CA LYS A 134 9.28 28.55 5.04
C LYS A 134 9.33 29.80 4.16
N ASN A 135 8.80 30.91 4.65
CA ASN A 135 8.72 32.18 3.91
C ASN A 135 8.80 33.41 4.84
N ASN A 136 9.00 34.61 4.24
CA ASN A 136 8.78 35.86 4.93
C ASN A 136 7.28 36.08 5.10
N VAL A 137 6.85 36.36 6.34
CA VAL A 137 5.44 36.47 6.74
C VAL A 137 5.19 37.89 7.25
N LYS A 138 4.14 38.53 6.73
CA LYS A 138 3.68 39.83 7.22
C LYS A 138 2.66 39.68 8.34
N SER A 139 1.67 38.82 8.14
CA SER A 139 0.65 38.50 9.14
C SER A 139 0.15 37.05 9.03
N ILE A 140 -0.31 36.50 10.16
CA ILE A 140 -0.95 35.21 10.25
C ILE A 140 -2.35 35.43 10.84
N THR A 141 -3.38 34.94 10.17
CA THR A 141 -4.76 34.97 10.67
C THR A 141 -5.28 33.55 10.81
N ILE A 142 -5.72 33.17 12.00
CA ILE A 142 -6.26 31.84 12.32
C ILE A 142 -7.75 31.98 12.57
N LYS A 143 -8.57 31.27 11.80
CA LYS A 143 -10.02 31.14 12.04
C LYS A 143 -10.30 29.81 12.71
N LEU A 144 -11.02 29.87 13.80
CA LEU A 144 -11.27 28.77 14.71
C LEU A 144 -12.77 28.53 14.89
N PRO A 145 -13.21 27.28 15.06
CA PRO A 145 -14.59 26.96 15.46
C PRO A 145 -14.85 27.40 16.92
N PRO A 146 -16.11 27.36 17.39
CA PRO A 146 -16.43 27.59 18.80
C PRO A 146 -15.84 26.49 19.69
N ASP A 147 -15.74 26.79 20.99
CA ASP A 147 -15.34 25.89 22.07
C ASP A 147 -13.90 25.36 21.94
N VAL A 148 -13.03 26.12 21.27
CA VAL A 148 -11.60 25.84 21.14
C VAL A 148 -10.81 26.84 21.97
N VAL A 149 -9.84 26.34 22.74
CA VAL A 149 -8.86 27.15 23.47
C VAL A 149 -7.55 27.15 22.68
N VAL A 150 -6.93 28.32 22.46
CA VAL A 150 -5.65 28.42 21.76
C VAL A 150 -4.71 29.42 22.44
N GLY A 151 -3.41 29.26 22.24
CA GLY A 151 -2.41 30.18 22.82
C GLY A 151 -0.98 29.79 22.43
N ASP A 152 -0.01 30.38 23.12
CA ASP A 152 1.42 30.11 22.98
C ASP A 152 1.93 30.15 21.54
N PHE A 153 1.52 31.18 20.79
CA PHE A 153 1.92 31.35 19.38
C PHE A 153 3.42 31.61 19.27
N THR A 154 4.11 30.75 18.54
CA THR A 154 5.56 30.85 18.35
C THR A 154 5.98 30.67 16.89
N ALA A 155 7.00 31.43 16.48
CA ALA A 155 7.77 31.18 15.28
C ALA A 155 8.99 30.33 15.63
N ASN A 156 9.13 29.17 15.01
CA ASN A 156 10.25 28.26 15.21
C ASN A 156 11.11 28.22 13.94
N ASN A 157 12.31 28.77 14.03
CA ASN A 157 13.32 28.79 12.97
C ASN A 157 14.53 27.90 13.31
N ALA A 158 14.33 26.96 14.27
CA ALA A 158 15.39 26.04 14.68
C ALA A 158 15.87 25.14 13.53
N LYS A 159 17.16 24.83 13.60
CA LYS A 159 17.87 23.99 12.62
C LYS A 159 17.79 22.53 13.03
N ASP A 160 16.66 21.88 12.75
CA ASP A 160 16.49 20.48 13.07
C ASP A 160 16.72 19.59 11.85
N SER A 161 17.62 18.61 11.99
CA SER A 161 17.82 17.61 10.94
C SER A 161 16.58 16.72 10.80
N ASN A 162 16.19 16.48 9.55
CA ASN A 162 15.05 15.62 9.27
C ASN A 162 15.49 14.16 9.08
N GLY A 163 15.36 13.35 10.14
CA GLY A 163 15.73 11.94 10.11
C GLY A 163 14.98 11.12 9.04
N TYR A 164 13.72 11.45 8.76
CA TYR A 164 12.93 10.79 7.70
C TYR A 164 13.50 11.10 6.31
N ARG A 165 13.92 12.33 6.08
CA ARG A 165 14.56 12.77 4.82
C ARG A 165 15.92 12.11 4.64
N ILE A 166 16.73 12.03 5.71
CA ILE A 166 18.00 11.29 5.68
C ILE A 166 17.76 9.82 5.31
N LEU A 167 16.83 9.15 6.00
CA LEU A 167 16.49 7.75 5.73
C LEU A 167 16.03 7.55 4.28
N TYR A 168 15.21 8.46 3.78
CA TYR A 168 14.71 8.46 2.41
C TYR A 168 15.85 8.54 1.39
N ILE A 169 16.77 9.49 1.57
CA ILE A 169 17.93 9.67 0.68
C ILE A 169 18.84 8.42 0.75
N CYS A 170 19.12 7.91 1.95
CA CYS A 170 19.90 6.68 2.13
C CYS A 170 19.28 5.49 1.38
N ALA A 171 17.98 5.31 1.46
CA ALA A 171 17.27 4.20 0.81
C ALA A 171 17.38 4.29 -0.72
N PHE A 172 17.08 5.46 -1.32
CA PHE A 172 17.12 5.63 -2.77
C PHE A 172 18.53 5.61 -3.35
N VAL A 173 19.50 6.27 -2.70
CA VAL A 173 20.91 6.22 -3.12
C VAL A 173 21.46 4.79 -2.97
N GLY A 174 21.14 4.12 -1.86
CA GLY A 174 21.53 2.73 -1.63
C GLY A 174 20.99 1.79 -2.69
N LEU A 175 19.71 1.90 -3.05
CA LEU A 175 19.10 1.10 -4.12
C LEU A 175 19.69 1.41 -5.49
N LEU A 176 19.91 2.69 -5.81
CA LEU A 176 20.55 3.08 -7.07
C LEU A 176 21.94 2.45 -7.20
N LEU A 177 22.78 2.56 -6.17
CA LEU A 177 24.09 1.95 -6.14
C LEU A 177 24.02 0.42 -6.20
N PHE A 178 23.04 -0.20 -5.52
CA PHE A 178 22.83 -1.65 -5.59
C PHE A 178 22.51 -2.09 -7.03
N LEU A 179 21.57 -1.44 -7.70
CA LEU A 179 21.20 -1.75 -9.08
C LEU A 179 22.41 -1.62 -10.05
N LEU A 180 23.25 -0.62 -9.85
CA LEU A 180 24.44 -0.40 -10.68
C LEU A 180 25.55 -1.42 -10.40
N LEU A 181 25.87 -1.68 -9.11
CA LEU A 181 26.97 -2.55 -8.73
C LEU A 181 26.62 -4.04 -8.87
N PHE A 182 25.36 -4.43 -8.70
CA PHE A 182 24.87 -5.81 -8.84
C PHE A 182 24.13 -6.07 -10.17
N LYS A 183 24.31 -5.21 -11.17
CA LYS A 183 23.66 -5.29 -12.49
C LYS A 183 23.73 -6.68 -13.13
N LYS A 184 24.89 -7.37 -13.05
CA LYS A 184 25.07 -8.71 -13.64
C LYS A 184 24.31 -9.79 -12.88
N GLU A 185 24.25 -9.68 -11.58
CA GLU A 185 23.51 -10.59 -10.69
C GLU A 185 22.01 -10.46 -10.93
N ILE A 186 21.51 -9.22 -11.01
CA ILE A 186 20.12 -8.89 -11.30
C ILE A 186 19.74 -9.34 -12.72
N GLY A 187 20.67 -9.22 -13.69
CA GLY A 187 20.45 -9.70 -15.06
C GLY A 187 20.14 -11.20 -15.11
N LYS A 188 20.71 -11.98 -14.20
CA LYS A 188 20.47 -13.44 -14.13
C LYS A 188 19.32 -13.82 -13.19
N ARG A 189 19.04 -13.00 -12.21
CA ARG A 189 18.14 -13.28 -11.07
C ARG A 189 17.25 -12.05 -10.80
N VAL A 190 16.19 -11.92 -11.59
CA VAL A 190 15.21 -10.83 -11.47
C VAL A 190 14.65 -10.74 -10.04
N GLU A 191 14.41 -11.88 -9.40
CA GLU A 191 13.90 -11.95 -8.03
C GLU A 191 14.75 -11.23 -6.99
N LEU A 192 16.08 -11.05 -7.24
CA LEU A 192 16.95 -10.31 -6.30
C LEU A 192 16.70 -8.80 -6.36
N GLY A 193 16.54 -8.25 -7.56
CA GLY A 193 16.20 -6.83 -7.74
C GLY A 193 14.85 -6.52 -7.10
N PHE A 194 13.85 -7.38 -7.34
CA PHE A 194 12.56 -7.30 -6.68
C PHE A 194 12.69 -7.27 -5.15
N LEU A 195 13.39 -8.27 -4.56
CA LEU A 195 13.52 -8.40 -3.11
C LEU A 195 14.16 -7.16 -2.47
N MET A 196 15.26 -6.67 -3.06
CA MET A 196 15.96 -5.50 -2.53
C MET A 196 15.10 -4.23 -2.60
N ILE A 197 14.41 -4.00 -3.72
CA ILE A 197 13.55 -2.83 -3.86
C ILE A 197 12.35 -2.95 -2.91
N SER A 198 11.64 -4.07 -2.93
CA SER A 198 10.42 -4.24 -2.13
C SER A 198 10.68 -4.15 -0.63
N MET A 199 11.74 -4.78 -0.11
CA MET A 199 12.11 -4.69 1.31
C MET A 199 12.56 -3.27 1.69
N THR A 200 13.46 -2.65 0.93
CA THR A 200 13.97 -1.32 1.27
C THR A 200 12.88 -0.25 1.17
N ILE A 201 12.14 -0.23 0.07
CA ILE A 201 11.05 0.74 -0.12
C ILE A 201 9.88 0.45 0.81
N GLY A 202 9.53 -0.82 1.05
CA GLY A 202 8.47 -1.17 1.99
C GLY A 202 8.81 -0.76 3.42
N MET A 203 10.03 -1.01 3.89
CA MET A 203 10.48 -0.55 5.22
C MET A 203 10.52 0.99 5.31
N LEU A 204 11.00 1.66 4.27
CA LEU A 204 10.97 3.12 4.17
C LEU A 204 9.52 3.62 4.25
N PHE A 205 8.60 2.99 3.52
CA PHE A 205 7.19 3.36 3.51
C PHE A 205 6.55 3.23 4.90
N ILE A 206 6.77 2.10 5.60
CA ILE A 206 6.32 1.91 6.98
C ILE A 206 6.88 3.00 7.91
N ALA A 207 8.12 3.43 7.71
CA ALA A 207 8.75 4.46 8.53
C ALA A 207 8.17 5.87 8.28
N ILE A 208 7.88 6.23 7.01
CA ILE A 208 7.44 7.60 6.65
C ILE A 208 5.92 7.79 6.69
N GLN A 209 5.11 6.73 6.55
CA GLN A 209 3.65 6.85 6.62
C GLN A 209 3.21 7.40 7.99
N PRO A 210 2.04 8.05 8.06
CA PRO A 210 1.50 8.51 9.33
C PRO A 210 1.23 7.33 10.27
N PRO A 211 1.26 7.53 11.61
CA PRO A 211 0.92 6.51 12.60
C PRO A 211 -0.60 6.31 12.69
N GLN A 212 -1.24 6.09 11.56
CA GLN A 212 -2.67 5.85 11.37
C GLN A 212 -2.87 4.92 10.17
N PHE A 213 -4.12 4.60 9.84
CA PHE A 213 -4.44 3.77 8.69
C PHE A 213 -4.39 4.59 7.38
N THR A 214 -3.72 4.03 6.38
CA THR A 214 -3.55 4.68 5.08
C THR A 214 -4.19 3.87 3.95
N SER A 215 -4.52 2.60 4.20
CA SER A 215 -5.08 1.67 3.21
C SER A 215 -6.59 1.49 3.38
N TRP A 216 -7.24 0.96 2.35
CA TRP A 216 -8.68 0.67 2.36
C TRP A 216 -9.05 -0.34 3.45
N ASP A 217 -10.09 -0.04 4.20
CA ASP A 217 -10.63 -0.88 5.28
C ASP A 217 -9.56 -1.30 6.30
N GLU A 218 -8.44 -0.58 6.41
CA GLU A 218 -7.30 -0.98 7.23
C GLU A 218 -7.66 -1.08 8.72
N HIS A 219 -8.62 -0.27 9.20
CA HIS A 219 -9.16 -0.36 10.57
C HIS A 219 -9.87 -1.70 10.79
N ILE A 220 -10.67 -2.20 9.83
CA ILE A 220 -11.32 -3.52 9.91
C ILE A 220 -10.27 -4.63 9.92
N HIS A 221 -9.24 -4.50 9.09
CA HIS A 221 -8.15 -5.45 9.03
C HIS A 221 -7.31 -5.45 10.32
N PHE A 222 -7.04 -4.26 10.89
CA PHE A 222 -6.40 -4.10 12.19
C PHE A 222 -7.20 -4.79 13.29
N TYR A 223 -8.52 -4.51 13.38
CA TYR A 223 -9.44 -5.17 14.29
C TYR A 223 -9.28 -6.70 14.25
N HIS A 224 -9.33 -7.30 13.05
CA HIS A 224 -9.20 -8.75 12.89
C HIS A 224 -7.81 -9.32 13.20
N VAL A 225 -6.76 -8.51 13.21
CA VAL A 225 -5.41 -8.93 13.58
C VAL A 225 -5.22 -8.88 15.08
N PHE A 226 -5.64 -7.79 15.73
CA PHE A 226 -5.42 -7.56 17.16
C PHE A 226 -6.30 -8.45 18.04
N ASP A 227 -7.52 -8.76 17.61
CA ASP A 227 -8.41 -9.68 18.32
C ASP A 227 -8.31 -11.15 17.89
N PHE A 228 -7.32 -11.51 17.03
CA PHE A 228 -7.31 -12.81 16.35
C PHE A 228 -7.32 -14.00 17.30
N PHE A 229 -6.51 -13.96 18.36
CA PHE A 229 -6.34 -15.03 19.35
C PHE A 229 -7.16 -14.83 20.63
N ASP A 230 -7.85 -13.69 20.77
CA ASP A 230 -8.69 -13.43 21.93
C ASP A 230 -9.92 -14.33 21.93
N GLY A 231 -10.48 -14.58 23.11
CA GLY A 231 -11.73 -15.31 23.27
C GLY A 231 -12.95 -14.52 22.78
N ASP A 232 -14.13 -14.88 23.29
CA ASP A 232 -15.38 -14.20 22.92
C ASP A 232 -15.43 -12.77 23.47
N HIS A 233 -14.73 -12.49 24.59
CA HIS A 233 -14.57 -11.17 25.19
C HIS A 233 -13.18 -10.64 24.90
N VAL A 234 -13.11 -9.44 24.32
CA VAL A 234 -11.87 -8.76 23.93
C VAL A 234 -11.71 -7.49 24.72
N GLU A 235 -10.50 -7.26 25.25
CA GLU A 235 -10.12 -6.03 25.94
C GLU A 235 -8.96 -5.36 25.18
N TRP A 236 -9.19 -4.13 24.73
CA TRP A 236 -8.17 -3.30 24.13
C TRP A 236 -7.73 -2.20 25.08
N ASN A 237 -6.45 -1.86 25.05
CA ASN A 237 -5.94 -0.68 25.72
C ASN A 237 -6.39 0.61 25.01
N GLN A 238 -6.17 1.76 25.64
CA GLN A 238 -6.60 3.05 25.10
C GLN A 238 -5.89 3.40 23.78
N ALA A 239 -4.60 3.03 23.62
CA ALA A 239 -3.87 3.28 22.39
C ALA A 239 -4.42 2.46 21.21
N GLU A 240 -4.74 1.17 21.43
CA GLU A 240 -5.37 0.28 20.44
C GLU A 240 -6.74 0.80 20.02
N TYR A 241 -7.56 1.15 21.00
CA TYR A 241 -8.91 1.70 20.74
C TYR A 241 -8.84 3.02 19.97
N TYR A 242 -7.96 3.94 20.39
CA TYR A 242 -7.77 5.21 19.69
C TYR A 242 -7.30 5.01 18.24
N ALA A 243 -6.37 4.09 18.01
CA ALA A 243 -5.93 3.75 16.66
C ALA A 243 -7.09 3.21 15.79
N TYR A 244 -7.99 2.40 16.39
CA TYR A 244 -9.14 1.84 15.68
C TYR A 244 -10.20 2.88 15.32
N ILE A 245 -10.61 3.76 16.25
CA ILE A 245 -11.73 4.69 16.03
C ILE A 245 -11.39 5.92 15.20
N ASN A 246 -10.14 6.38 15.25
CA ASN A 246 -9.73 7.67 14.70
C ASN A 246 -9.54 7.72 13.16
N PRO A 247 -9.34 6.61 12.45
CA PRO A 247 -9.02 6.69 11.02
C PRO A 247 -10.20 6.95 10.10
N GLU A 248 -11.42 6.73 10.59
CA GLU A 248 -12.62 6.79 9.73
C GLU A 248 -13.71 7.74 10.22
N SER A 249 -13.46 8.53 11.23
CA SER A 249 -14.35 9.67 11.41
C SER A 249 -14.35 10.41 10.06
N LYS A 250 -15.51 10.87 9.62
CA LYS A 250 -15.68 11.66 8.37
C LYS A 250 -14.71 12.86 8.30
N GLU A 251 -14.03 13.12 9.40
CA GLU A 251 -13.01 14.11 9.64
C GLU A 251 -11.64 13.44 9.70
N LYS A 252 -11.14 13.00 8.55
CA LYS A 252 -9.73 12.61 8.44
C LYS A 252 -8.87 13.81 8.80
N VAL A 253 -8.13 13.68 9.89
CA VAL A 253 -7.17 14.68 10.33
C VAL A 253 -5.77 14.16 9.98
N PRO A 254 -5.22 14.49 8.81
CA PRO A 254 -3.87 14.06 8.43
C PRO A 254 -2.83 14.70 9.34
N PHE A 255 -1.69 14.05 9.53
CA PHE A 255 -0.53 14.69 10.13
C PHE A 255 0.12 15.58 9.08
N THR A 256 0.47 16.80 9.46
CA THR A 256 1.07 17.78 8.55
C THR A 256 2.58 17.95 8.76
N THR A 257 3.10 17.45 9.91
CA THR A 257 4.52 17.60 10.26
C THR A 257 5.10 16.39 10.98
N LYS A 258 6.44 16.30 10.99
CA LYS A 258 7.16 15.27 11.77
C LYS A 258 6.97 15.41 13.28
N GLU A 259 6.74 16.64 13.76
CA GLU A 259 6.50 16.94 15.18
C GLU A 259 5.14 16.39 15.63
N GLU A 260 4.08 16.63 14.88
CA GLU A 260 2.75 16.06 15.16
C GLU A 260 2.78 14.53 15.13
N LYS A 261 3.50 13.96 14.16
CA LYS A 261 3.72 12.51 14.10
C LYS A 261 4.43 12.01 15.36
N ALA A 262 5.44 12.73 15.86
CA ALA A 262 6.16 12.37 17.08
C ALA A 262 5.23 12.44 18.32
N LEU A 263 4.40 13.48 18.44
CA LEU A 263 3.41 13.59 19.51
C LEU A 263 2.39 12.44 19.48
N GLN A 264 1.92 12.05 18.30
CA GLN A 264 0.99 10.91 18.21
C GLN A 264 1.65 9.58 18.61
N ILE A 265 2.91 9.36 18.24
CA ILE A 265 3.67 8.19 18.67
C ILE A 265 3.88 8.21 20.19
N GLN A 266 4.17 9.37 20.75
CA GLN A 266 4.29 9.56 22.19
C GLN A 266 2.96 9.22 22.90
N TYR A 267 1.83 9.74 22.43
CA TYR A 267 0.50 9.42 22.94
C TYR A 267 0.25 7.90 22.95
N PHE A 268 0.54 7.18 21.87
CA PHE A 268 0.38 5.74 21.81
C PHE A 268 1.25 5.00 22.84
N ASN A 269 2.49 5.43 23.04
CA ASN A 269 3.40 4.80 24.01
C ASN A 269 2.97 5.05 25.47
N GLU A 270 2.46 6.22 25.76
CA GLU A 270 1.99 6.60 27.10
C GLU A 270 0.71 5.88 27.51
N HIS A 271 -0.18 5.58 26.57
CA HIS A 271 -1.50 4.99 26.82
C HIS A 271 -1.59 3.49 26.50
N THR A 272 -0.46 2.80 26.35
CA THR A 272 -0.40 1.35 26.10
C THR A 272 -0.92 0.53 27.30
N GLN A 273 -0.83 1.06 28.53
CA GLN A 273 -1.26 0.35 29.74
C GLN A 273 -2.62 0.81 30.26
N ASP A 274 -3.20 1.84 29.68
CA ASP A 274 -4.48 2.38 30.14
C ASP A 274 -5.63 1.51 29.61
N SER A 275 -6.65 1.28 30.46
CA SER A 275 -7.86 0.59 30.04
C SER A 275 -8.56 1.38 28.92
N GLY A 276 -8.92 0.70 27.84
CA GLY A 276 -9.53 1.30 26.66
C GLY A 276 -10.97 0.85 26.48
N TYR A 277 -11.18 -0.19 25.70
CA TYR A 277 -12.50 -0.62 25.28
C TYR A 277 -12.64 -2.14 25.30
N SER A 278 -13.77 -2.62 25.79
CA SER A 278 -14.11 -4.05 25.77
C SER A 278 -15.34 -4.31 24.90
N TYR A 279 -15.35 -5.42 24.20
CA TYR A 279 -16.45 -5.83 23.33
C TYR A 279 -16.56 -7.34 23.18
N GLU A 280 -17.77 -7.79 22.81
CA GLU A 280 -18.02 -9.19 22.45
C GLU A 280 -17.63 -9.43 20.99
N LYS A 281 -16.81 -10.45 20.79
CA LYS A 281 -16.26 -10.81 19.49
C LYS A 281 -17.24 -11.61 18.65
N SER A 282 -17.33 -11.31 17.38
CA SER A 282 -18.03 -12.15 16.40
C SER A 282 -17.33 -13.50 16.21
N SER A 283 -18.10 -14.55 15.91
CA SER A 283 -17.57 -15.90 15.68
C SER A 283 -16.46 -15.92 14.62
N PHE A 284 -15.48 -16.82 14.82
CA PHE A 284 -14.37 -17.01 13.89
C PHE A 284 -14.85 -17.43 12.51
N THR A 285 -14.35 -16.76 11.47
CA THR A 285 -14.58 -17.13 10.06
C THR A 285 -13.28 -17.57 9.40
N VAL A 286 -13.36 -18.50 8.45
CA VAL A 286 -12.19 -19.00 7.70
C VAL A 286 -11.45 -17.90 6.95
N SER A 287 -12.15 -16.82 6.56
CA SER A 287 -11.55 -15.66 5.90
C SER A 287 -10.49 -14.98 6.78
N ARG A 288 -10.60 -15.05 8.10
CA ARG A 288 -9.62 -14.50 9.05
C ARG A 288 -8.23 -15.14 8.95
N LEU A 289 -8.12 -16.36 8.39
CA LEU A 289 -6.82 -16.99 8.16
C LEU A 289 -5.88 -16.15 7.28
N GLY A 290 -6.41 -15.26 6.46
CA GLY A 290 -5.62 -14.29 5.70
C GLY A 290 -4.78 -13.33 6.56
N TYR A 291 -5.12 -13.16 7.84
CA TYR A 291 -4.41 -12.29 8.80
C TYR A 291 -3.41 -13.04 9.69
N LEU A 292 -3.42 -14.37 9.69
CA LEU A 292 -2.70 -15.21 10.65
C LEU A 292 -1.22 -14.81 10.83
N HIS A 293 -0.53 -14.47 9.75
CA HIS A 293 0.88 -14.10 9.79
C HIS A 293 1.15 -12.79 10.56
N MET A 294 0.24 -11.82 10.46
CA MET A 294 0.31 -10.56 11.24
C MET A 294 -0.09 -10.84 12.70
N ALA A 295 -1.17 -11.58 12.91
CA ALA A 295 -1.70 -11.90 14.23
C ALA A 295 -0.68 -12.63 15.12
N ILE A 296 0.09 -13.58 14.56
CA ILE A 296 1.15 -14.27 15.31
C ILE A 296 2.20 -13.28 15.81
N VAL A 297 2.60 -12.31 14.98
CA VAL A 297 3.65 -11.35 15.34
C VAL A 297 3.11 -10.31 16.34
N VAL A 298 1.87 -9.85 16.16
CA VAL A 298 1.19 -8.94 17.10
C VAL A 298 1.02 -9.61 18.46
N ALA A 299 0.49 -10.84 18.50
CA ALA A 299 0.33 -11.59 19.75
C ALA A 299 1.67 -11.82 20.47
N ALA A 300 2.74 -12.13 19.73
CA ALA A 300 4.08 -12.26 20.31
C ALA A 300 4.58 -10.93 20.87
N GLY A 301 4.35 -9.82 20.18
CA GLY A 301 4.74 -8.47 20.64
C GLY A 301 4.00 -8.07 21.93
N ASN A 302 2.69 -8.31 21.98
CA ASN A 302 1.85 -8.07 23.18
C ASN A 302 2.29 -8.98 24.33
N PHE A 303 2.56 -10.27 24.08
CA PHE A 303 2.99 -11.22 25.10
C PHE A 303 4.31 -10.82 25.79
N ILE A 304 5.26 -10.23 25.07
CA ILE A 304 6.52 -9.73 25.65
C ILE A 304 6.44 -8.29 26.16
N GLY A 305 5.26 -7.66 26.13
CA GLY A 305 5.00 -6.35 26.69
C GLY A 305 5.62 -5.18 25.91
N LEU A 306 5.71 -5.28 24.59
CA LEU A 306 6.19 -4.15 23.77
C LEU A 306 5.17 -3.00 23.76
N PRO A 307 5.62 -1.73 23.65
CA PRO A 307 4.73 -0.59 23.46
C PRO A 307 3.85 -0.77 22.22
N PHE A 308 2.60 -0.32 22.29
CA PHE A 308 1.61 -0.50 21.22
C PHE A 308 2.14 -0.08 19.83
N TYR A 309 2.79 1.08 19.75
CA TYR A 309 3.28 1.55 18.44
C TYR A 309 4.32 0.61 17.82
N VAL A 310 5.16 -0.04 18.62
CA VAL A 310 6.12 -1.05 18.15
C VAL A 310 5.37 -2.28 17.62
N VAL A 311 4.38 -2.79 18.38
CA VAL A 311 3.55 -3.92 17.96
C VAL A 311 2.79 -3.61 16.67
N TYR A 312 2.24 -2.39 16.58
CA TYR A 312 1.58 -1.88 15.38
C TYR A 312 2.49 -1.90 14.15
N LEU A 313 3.74 -1.46 14.27
CA LEU A 313 4.72 -1.52 13.17
C LEU A 313 5.12 -2.97 12.83
N LEU A 314 5.28 -3.83 13.84
CA LEU A 314 5.63 -5.25 13.63
C LEU A 314 4.57 -6.01 12.83
N GLY A 315 3.28 -5.72 13.04
CA GLY A 315 2.20 -6.26 12.22
C GLY A 315 2.33 -5.87 10.73
N LYS A 316 2.61 -4.61 10.45
CA LYS A 316 2.87 -4.13 9.08
C LYS A 316 4.13 -4.75 8.46
N ILE A 317 5.20 -4.88 9.24
CA ILE A 317 6.45 -5.53 8.81
C ILE A 317 6.20 -7.01 8.48
N ALA A 318 5.42 -7.73 9.29
CA ALA A 318 5.06 -9.12 9.03
C ALA A 318 4.33 -9.28 7.69
N ASN A 319 3.42 -8.35 7.37
CA ASN A 319 2.71 -8.32 6.10
C ASN A 319 3.67 -8.10 4.92
N LEU A 320 4.58 -7.11 5.02
CA LEU A 320 5.61 -6.84 4.02
C LEU A 320 6.54 -8.04 3.80
N VAL A 321 6.98 -8.69 4.87
CA VAL A 321 7.89 -9.86 4.80
C VAL A 321 7.20 -11.02 4.08
N LEU A 322 5.94 -11.32 4.42
CA LEU A 322 5.18 -12.36 3.72
C LEU A 322 5.06 -12.04 2.22
N TYR A 323 4.70 -10.79 1.88
CA TYR A 323 4.63 -10.35 0.49
C TYR A 323 5.93 -10.57 -0.26
N CYS A 324 7.04 -10.11 0.30
CA CYS A 324 8.37 -10.23 -0.31
C CYS A 324 8.79 -11.69 -0.50
N ILE A 325 8.50 -12.57 0.46
CA ILE A 325 8.80 -14.01 0.36
C ILE A 325 7.98 -14.66 -0.76
N LEU A 326 6.68 -14.46 -0.77
CA LEU A 326 5.79 -15.10 -1.75
C LEU A 326 6.10 -14.64 -3.16
N MET A 327 6.24 -13.33 -3.37
CA MET A 327 6.56 -12.77 -4.69
C MET A 327 7.97 -13.12 -5.14
N PHE A 328 8.97 -13.17 -4.24
CA PHE A 328 10.31 -13.67 -4.56
C PHE A 328 10.25 -15.10 -5.12
N PHE A 329 9.53 -15.99 -4.46
CA PHE A 329 9.40 -17.37 -4.95
C PHE A 329 8.55 -17.47 -6.22
N ALA A 330 7.52 -16.66 -6.38
CA ALA A 330 6.73 -16.59 -7.61
C ALA A 330 7.60 -16.16 -8.80
N ILE A 331 8.34 -15.05 -8.68
CA ILE A 331 9.25 -14.54 -9.72
C ILE A 331 10.37 -15.53 -10.03
N LYS A 332 10.94 -16.16 -9.00
CA LYS A 332 11.99 -17.18 -9.18
C LYS A 332 11.47 -18.41 -9.92
N THR A 333 10.23 -18.82 -9.67
CA THR A 333 9.64 -20.07 -10.16
C THR A 333 9.08 -19.95 -11.57
N ILE A 334 8.45 -18.83 -11.89
CA ILE A 334 7.81 -18.63 -13.20
C ILE A 334 8.86 -18.66 -14.32
N PRO A 335 8.67 -19.47 -15.40
CA PRO A 335 9.67 -19.59 -16.47
C PRO A 335 9.63 -18.46 -17.51
N ILE A 336 8.51 -17.76 -17.59
CA ILE A 336 8.22 -16.66 -18.55
C ILE A 336 7.58 -15.50 -17.78
N ALA A 337 7.58 -14.32 -18.36
CA ALA A 337 6.99 -13.11 -17.77
C ALA A 337 7.57 -12.76 -16.37
N LYS A 338 8.84 -13.07 -16.10
CA LYS A 338 9.50 -12.78 -14.82
C LYS A 338 9.58 -11.29 -14.54
N ASN A 339 9.98 -10.52 -15.55
CA ASN A 339 10.12 -9.08 -15.45
C ASN A 339 8.77 -8.41 -15.29
N LEU A 340 7.77 -8.90 -16.03
CA LEU A 340 6.39 -8.41 -15.89
C LEU A 340 5.86 -8.64 -14.46
N LEU A 341 6.04 -9.86 -13.92
CA LEU A 341 5.59 -10.16 -12.55
C LEU A 341 6.32 -9.30 -11.52
N ALA A 342 7.63 -9.07 -11.69
CA ALA A 342 8.40 -8.20 -10.81
C ALA A 342 7.91 -6.74 -10.87
N VAL A 343 7.59 -6.23 -12.07
CA VAL A 343 7.04 -4.88 -12.25
C VAL A 343 5.65 -4.78 -11.60
N LEU A 344 4.73 -5.70 -11.91
CA LEU A 344 3.39 -5.70 -11.31
C LEU A 344 3.44 -5.66 -9.78
N ALA A 345 4.37 -6.45 -9.19
CA ALA A 345 4.53 -6.53 -7.75
C ALA A 345 5.17 -5.28 -7.09
N LEU A 346 5.90 -4.47 -7.86
CA LEU A 346 6.56 -3.26 -7.35
C LEU A 346 5.78 -1.98 -7.63
N MET A 347 4.59 -2.06 -8.23
CA MET A 347 3.79 -0.86 -8.48
C MET A 347 3.24 -0.27 -7.17
N PRO A 348 2.88 1.02 -7.16
CA PRO A 348 2.44 1.73 -5.95
C PRO A 348 1.37 0.98 -5.15
N THR A 349 0.27 0.53 -5.77
CA THR A 349 -0.83 -0.12 -5.05
C THR A 349 -0.43 -1.41 -4.33
N PRO A 350 0.20 -2.41 -4.99
CA PRO A 350 0.69 -3.60 -4.28
C PRO A 350 1.67 -3.28 -3.14
N MET A 351 2.52 -2.26 -3.31
CA MET A 351 3.46 -1.85 -2.26
C MET A 351 2.75 -1.20 -1.06
N VAL A 352 1.70 -0.39 -1.29
CA VAL A 352 0.86 0.15 -0.20
C VAL A 352 0.19 -0.98 0.58
N LEU A 353 -0.46 -1.91 -0.12
CA LEU A 353 -1.11 -3.07 0.50
C LEU A 353 -0.11 -3.92 1.31
N ALA A 354 1.13 -4.05 0.84
CA ALA A 354 2.16 -4.80 1.53
C ALA A 354 2.64 -4.14 2.84
N THR A 355 2.45 -2.82 2.99
CA THR A 355 2.89 -2.04 4.16
C THR A 355 1.75 -1.61 5.07
N ALA A 356 0.56 -2.15 4.87
CA ALA A 356 -0.65 -1.86 5.64
C ALA A 356 -1.19 -3.14 6.30
N TYR A 357 -2.12 -3.00 7.22
CA TYR A 357 -2.94 -4.13 7.65
C TYR A 357 -3.88 -4.51 6.52
N SER A 358 -3.68 -5.69 5.92
CA SER A 358 -4.54 -6.18 4.85
C SER A 358 -4.32 -7.67 4.59
N TYR A 359 -5.38 -8.43 4.37
CA TYR A 359 -5.30 -9.80 3.88
C TYR A 359 -4.96 -9.87 2.38
N ASP A 360 -5.02 -8.74 1.66
CA ASP A 360 -4.75 -8.73 0.21
C ASP A 360 -3.34 -9.23 -0.13
N VAL A 361 -2.38 -9.09 0.78
CA VAL A 361 -1.03 -9.66 0.64
C VAL A 361 -1.05 -11.18 0.56
N ALA A 362 -1.77 -11.84 1.45
CA ALA A 362 -1.92 -13.28 1.42
C ALA A 362 -2.60 -13.72 0.12
N LEU A 363 -3.67 -13.04 -0.27
CA LEU A 363 -4.41 -13.29 -1.50
C LEU A 363 -3.50 -13.11 -2.74
N ILE A 364 -2.91 -11.93 -2.93
CA ILE A 364 -2.08 -11.60 -4.11
C ILE A 364 -0.85 -12.51 -4.15
N GLY A 365 -0.16 -12.67 -3.03
CA GLY A 365 1.10 -13.41 -2.96
C GLY A 365 0.92 -14.91 -3.22
N PHE A 366 -0.02 -15.56 -2.53
CA PHE A 366 -0.27 -16.99 -2.71
C PHE A 366 -0.90 -17.32 -4.06
N LEU A 367 -1.82 -16.49 -4.58
CA LEU A 367 -2.35 -16.70 -5.93
C LEU A 367 -1.27 -16.51 -7.00
N SER A 368 -0.42 -15.49 -6.87
CA SER A 368 0.71 -15.29 -7.80
C SER A 368 1.69 -16.46 -7.78
N LEU A 369 2.00 -17.00 -6.58
CA LEU A 369 2.85 -18.19 -6.46
C LEU A 369 2.17 -19.43 -7.05
N GLY A 370 0.88 -19.64 -6.78
CA GLY A 370 0.09 -20.72 -7.35
C GLY A 370 0.05 -20.69 -8.89
N ILE A 371 -0.20 -19.52 -9.46
CA ILE A 371 -0.15 -19.31 -10.92
C ILE A 371 1.26 -19.54 -11.45
N ALA A 372 2.31 -19.03 -10.79
CA ALA A 372 3.70 -19.24 -11.21
C ALA A 372 4.08 -20.73 -11.25
N LEU A 373 3.65 -21.50 -10.25
CA LEU A 373 3.81 -22.95 -10.19
C LEU A 373 3.05 -23.63 -11.34
N LEU A 374 1.80 -23.26 -11.60
CA LEU A 374 1.03 -23.81 -12.73
C LEU A 374 1.66 -23.49 -14.07
N VAL A 375 2.04 -22.24 -14.30
CA VAL A 375 2.74 -21.81 -15.54
C VAL A 375 4.00 -22.63 -15.77
N ARG A 376 4.78 -22.89 -14.71
CA ARG A 376 5.95 -23.77 -14.78
C ARG A 376 5.59 -25.18 -15.22
N GLU A 377 4.51 -25.74 -14.70
CA GLU A 377 4.08 -27.10 -15.05
C GLU A 377 3.55 -27.17 -16.51
N PHE A 378 2.85 -26.15 -16.98
CA PHE A 378 2.45 -26.05 -18.39
C PHE A 378 3.65 -25.78 -19.32
N TYR A 379 4.65 -25.01 -18.87
CA TYR A 379 5.83 -24.67 -19.69
C TYR A 379 6.77 -25.88 -19.90
N TYR A 380 6.84 -26.79 -18.91
CA TYR A 380 7.64 -28.04 -18.99
C TYR A 380 6.74 -29.28 -19.04
N PRO A 381 5.93 -29.48 -20.10
CA PRO A 381 4.94 -30.56 -20.15
C PRO A 381 5.54 -31.96 -20.16
N GLU A 382 6.81 -32.11 -20.59
CA GLU A 382 7.54 -33.39 -20.64
C GLU A 382 8.02 -33.84 -19.26
N LYS A 383 8.21 -32.92 -18.31
CA LYS A 383 8.67 -33.26 -16.96
C LYS A 383 7.50 -33.78 -16.12
N LYS A 384 7.66 -34.93 -15.47
CA LYS A 384 6.64 -35.46 -14.57
C LYS A 384 6.40 -34.53 -13.38
N LEU A 385 5.13 -34.42 -12.95
CA LEU A 385 4.74 -33.63 -11.79
C LEU A 385 5.40 -34.17 -10.52
N HIS A 386 6.14 -33.30 -9.82
CA HIS A 386 6.80 -33.66 -8.56
C HIS A 386 5.76 -33.85 -7.45
N LYS A 387 5.99 -34.79 -6.52
CA LYS A 387 5.05 -35.09 -5.42
C LYS A 387 4.68 -33.84 -4.60
N ALA A 388 5.64 -32.97 -4.32
CA ALA A 388 5.38 -31.74 -3.58
C ALA A 388 4.35 -30.82 -4.27
N MET A 389 4.22 -30.85 -5.60
CA MET A 389 3.25 -30.01 -6.33
C MET A 389 1.80 -30.40 -6.06
N PHE A 390 1.55 -31.66 -5.67
CA PHE A 390 0.22 -32.13 -5.25
C PHE A 390 -0.27 -31.44 -3.97
N VAL A 391 0.64 -30.87 -3.21
CA VAL A 391 0.36 -30.14 -1.97
C VAL A 391 0.54 -28.63 -2.18
N CYS A 392 1.69 -28.20 -2.74
CA CYS A 392 2.02 -26.78 -2.84
C CYS A 392 1.03 -25.98 -3.70
N ILE A 393 0.61 -26.54 -4.86
CA ILE A 393 -0.33 -25.81 -5.73
C ILE A 393 -1.71 -25.67 -5.07
N PRO A 394 -2.38 -26.75 -4.60
CA PRO A 394 -3.65 -26.61 -3.88
C PRO A 394 -3.56 -25.70 -2.66
N LEU A 395 -2.50 -25.80 -1.84
CA LEU A 395 -2.33 -24.95 -0.66
C LEU A 395 -2.17 -23.47 -1.02
N CYS A 396 -1.46 -23.13 -2.10
CA CYS A 396 -1.36 -21.74 -2.56
C CYS A 396 -2.75 -21.17 -2.92
N PHE A 397 -3.55 -21.91 -3.66
CA PHE A 397 -4.90 -21.47 -4.01
C PHE A 397 -5.84 -21.49 -2.81
N LEU A 398 -5.75 -22.49 -1.93
CA LEU A 398 -6.53 -22.58 -0.71
C LEU A 398 -6.30 -21.33 0.15
N TYR A 399 -5.05 -21.09 0.56
CA TYR A 399 -4.73 -19.99 1.46
C TYR A 399 -4.94 -18.61 0.79
N GLY A 400 -4.61 -18.49 -0.50
CA GLY A 400 -4.84 -17.27 -1.27
C GLY A 400 -6.31 -16.94 -1.48
N SER A 401 -7.21 -17.92 -1.54
CA SER A 401 -8.65 -17.72 -1.74
C SER A 401 -9.46 -17.72 -0.44
N CYS A 402 -8.89 -18.12 0.71
CA CYS A 402 -9.57 -18.06 2.01
C CYS A 402 -10.17 -16.67 2.33
N PRO A 403 -9.47 -15.54 2.11
CA PRO A 403 -10.06 -14.23 2.38
C PRO A 403 -11.22 -13.89 1.43
N LYS A 404 -11.16 -14.35 0.19
CA LYS A 404 -12.17 -14.07 -0.85
C LYS A 404 -12.32 -15.27 -1.80
N ALA A 405 -13.36 -16.07 -1.60
CA ALA A 405 -13.62 -17.27 -2.40
C ALA A 405 -13.93 -17.00 -3.89
N ILE A 406 -14.18 -15.75 -4.28
CA ILE A 406 -14.40 -15.35 -5.68
C ILE A 406 -13.24 -15.71 -6.62
N TYR A 407 -12.01 -15.91 -6.10
CA TYR A 407 -10.84 -16.30 -6.89
C TYR A 407 -10.66 -17.82 -7.06
N VAL A 408 -11.49 -18.64 -6.42
CA VAL A 408 -11.46 -20.11 -6.52
C VAL A 408 -11.46 -20.62 -7.97
N PRO A 409 -12.19 -20.02 -8.93
CA PRO A 409 -12.17 -20.48 -10.31
C PRO A 409 -10.78 -20.52 -10.94
N LEU A 410 -9.83 -19.67 -10.52
CA LEU A 410 -8.46 -19.71 -11.04
C LEU A 410 -7.75 -21.04 -10.75
N MET A 411 -8.11 -21.72 -9.65
CA MET A 411 -7.55 -23.04 -9.34
C MET A 411 -7.96 -24.10 -10.35
N LEU A 412 -9.12 -23.97 -11.01
CA LEU A 412 -9.60 -24.91 -12.01
C LEU A 412 -8.68 -25.01 -13.24
N ILE A 413 -7.80 -24.02 -13.48
CA ILE A 413 -6.75 -24.08 -14.51
C ILE A 413 -5.91 -25.35 -14.32
N ALA A 414 -5.68 -25.76 -13.08
CA ALA A 414 -4.90 -26.96 -12.73
C ALA A 414 -5.50 -28.28 -13.26
N LEU A 415 -6.81 -28.34 -13.55
CA LEU A 415 -7.47 -29.53 -14.10
C LEU A 415 -7.03 -29.85 -15.54
N PHE A 416 -6.53 -28.83 -16.25
CA PHE A 416 -6.15 -28.91 -17.67
C PHE A 416 -4.66 -29.23 -17.88
N LEU A 417 -3.92 -29.58 -16.80
CA LEU A 417 -2.54 -30.03 -16.94
C LEU A 417 -2.44 -31.21 -17.92
N PRO A 418 -1.47 -31.20 -18.86
CA PRO A 418 -1.31 -32.28 -19.83
C PRO A 418 -1.14 -33.66 -19.20
N LEU A 419 -1.79 -34.69 -19.74
CA LEU A 419 -1.71 -36.07 -19.25
C LEU A 419 -0.27 -36.59 -19.12
N LYS A 420 0.63 -36.09 -19.99
CA LYS A 420 2.06 -36.40 -19.94
C LYS A 420 2.74 -36.02 -18.62
N LYS A 421 2.18 -35.09 -17.82
CA LYS A 421 2.67 -34.71 -16.51
C LYS A 421 2.55 -35.84 -15.47
N PHE A 422 1.62 -36.76 -15.65
CA PHE A 422 1.33 -37.79 -14.68
C PHE A 422 2.01 -39.12 -15.04
N LYS A 423 2.41 -39.91 -14.03
CA LYS A 423 3.03 -41.22 -14.23
C LYS A 423 2.01 -42.26 -14.68
N SER A 424 0.74 -42.11 -14.26
CA SER A 424 -0.38 -43.02 -14.57
C SER A 424 -1.69 -42.25 -14.64
N LYS A 425 -2.72 -42.87 -15.27
CA LYS A 425 -4.10 -42.35 -15.28
C LYS A 425 -4.65 -42.21 -13.84
N LYS A 426 -4.30 -43.13 -12.92
CA LYS A 426 -4.70 -43.08 -11.51
C LYS A 426 -4.16 -41.80 -10.84
N GLN A 427 -2.90 -41.45 -11.08
CA GLN A 427 -2.28 -40.23 -10.55
C GLN A 427 -2.96 -38.98 -11.08
N CYS A 428 -3.35 -38.93 -12.36
CA CYS A 428 -4.10 -37.85 -12.95
C CYS A 428 -5.47 -37.66 -12.27
N TRP A 429 -6.18 -38.76 -12.03
CA TRP A 429 -7.48 -38.71 -11.34
C TRP A 429 -7.34 -38.24 -9.89
N ILE A 430 -6.34 -38.72 -9.15
CA ILE A 430 -6.03 -38.26 -7.79
C ILE A 430 -5.79 -36.73 -7.82
N TRP A 431 -4.98 -36.21 -8.75
CA TRP A 431 -4.74 -34.79 -8.92
C TRP A 431 -6.05 -34.02 -9.12
N LYS A 432 -6.85 -34.43 -10.09
CA LYS A 432 -8.14 -33.77 -10.39
C LYS A 432 -9.08 -33.78 -9.19
N SER A 433 -9.14 -34.90 -8.47
CA SER A 433 -9.96 -35.03 -7.26
C SER A 433 -9.50 -34.07 -6.17
N ILE A 434 -8.18 -33.94 -5.93
CA ILE A 434 -7.63 -32.97 -4.96
C ILE A 434 -8.08 -31.55 -5.32
N ILE A 435 -7.92 -31.13 -6.59
CA ILE A 435 -8.32 -29.80 -7.04
C ILE A 435 -9.82 -29.56 -6.84
N ILE A 436 -10.67 -30.51 -7.28
CA ILE A 436 -12.12 -30.37 -7.16
C ILE A 436 -12.56 -30.34 -5.69
N ILE A 437 -12.03 -31.24 -4.86
CA ILE A 437 -12.36 -31.28 -3.43
C ILE A 437 -11.93 -29.96 -2.75
N THR A 438 -10.75 -29.45 -3.05
CA THR A 438 -10.28 -28.17 -2.49
C THR A 438 -11.19 -27.01 -2.93
N CYS A 439 -11.61 -26.98 -4.20
CA CYS A 439 -12.58 -25.97 -4.67
C CYS A 439 -13.91 -26.09 -3.94
N ILE A 440 -14.44 -27.29 -3.77
CA ILE A 440 -15.72 -27.52 -3.07
C ILE A 440 -15.59 -27.08 -1.60
N LEU A 441 -14.54 -27.48 -0.91
CA LEU A 441 -14.31 -27.08 0.49
C LEU A 441 -14.25 -25.56 0.64
N LEU A 442 -13.53 -24.86 -0.24
CA LEU A 442 -13.48 -23.40 -0.24
C LEU A 442 -14.85 -22.76 -0.49
N MET A 443 -15.60 -23.29 -1.45
CA MET A 443 -16.96 -22.79 -1.72
C MET A 443 -17.90 -23.03 -0.54
N LEU A 444 -17.80 -24.19 0.12
CA LEU A 444 -18.62 -24.50 1.30
C LEU A 444 -18.31 -23.56 2.48
N THR A 445 -17.04 -23.17 2.70
CA THR A 445 -16.71 -22.20 3.76
C THR A 445 -17.38 -20.83 3.57
N PHE A 446 -17.80 -20.54 2.34
CA PHE A 446 -18.49 -19.30 1.99
C PHE A 446 -20.01 -19.49 1.98
N LEU A 447 -20.51 -20.60 1.46
CA LEU A 447 -21.94 -20.86 1.29
C LEU A 447 -22.64 -21.24 2.61
N ILE A 448 -21.97 -22.00 3.50
CA ILE A 448 -22.59 -22.44 4.76
C ILE A 448 -22.91 -21.26 5.69
N PRO A 449 -21.98 -20.33 5.96
CA PRO A 449 -22.29 -19.15 6.77
C PRO A 449 -23.39 -18.28 6.15
N THR A 450 -23.43 -18.19 4.82
CA THR A 450 -24.43 -17.40 4.10
C THR A 450 -25.81 -18.05 4.06
N ALA A 451 -25.91 -19.38 4.17
CA ALA A 451 -27.18 -20.11 4.20
C ALA A 451 -27.81 -20.14 5.61
N GLY A 452 -27.02 -20.01 6.65
CA GLY A 452 -27.47 -20.06 8.06
C GLY A 452 -27.83 -18.72 8.70
N ASN A 453 -27.30 -17.65 8.18
CA ASN A 453 -27.64 -16.27 8.57
C ASN A 453 -27.86 -15.48 7.30
N THR A 454 -28.90 -14.64 7.31
CA THR A 454 -29.08 -13.61 6.30
C THR A 454 -27.71 -13.05 5.90
N MET A 455 -27.35 -13.19 4.62
CA MET A 455 -26.17 -12.48 4.09
C MET A 455 -26.24 -11.06 4.63
N ALA A 456 -25.35 -10.69 5.50
CA ALA A 456 -25.37 -9.37 6.08
C ALA A 456 -25.19 -8.37 4.94
N SER A 457 -26.23 -7.63 4.66
CA SER A 457 -26.17 -6.47 3.78
C SER A 457 -25.22 -5.47 4.42
N ASP A 458 -24.28 -4.98 3.65
CA ASP A 458 -23.37 -3.95 4.14
C ASP A 458 -24.05 -2.58 4.01
N LEU A 459 -24.56 -2.08 5.13
CA LEU A 459 -25.29 -0.80 5.20
C LEU A 459 -24.48 0.41 4.72
N ARG A 460 -23.14 0.28 4.59
CA ARG A 460 -22.32 1.33 3.97
C ARG A 460 -22.65 1.55 2.50
N GLY A 461 -23.24 0.56 1.84
CA GLY A 461 -23.73 0.65 0.47
C GLY A 461 -25.05 1.39 0.30
N GLY A 462 -25.79 1.67 1.38
CA GLY A 462 -27.13 2.23 1.39
C GLY A 462 -28.20 1.21 1.83
N ASP A 463 -29.44 1.31 1.32
CA ASP A 463 -30.53 0.35 1.58
C ASP A 463 -30.29 -0.95 0.77
N THR A 464 -29.39 -1.77 1.27
CA THR A 464 -28.99 -3.03 0.63
C THR A 464 -29.83 -4.20 1.16
N ASP A 465 -30.27 -5.09 0.28
CA ASP A 465 -30.98 -6.35 0.60
C ASP A 465 -30.58 -7.44 -0.40
N VAL A 466 -29.74 -8.36 0.04
CA VAL A 466 -29.20 -9.42 -0.80
C VAL A 466 -30.28 -10.32 -1.39
N GLY A 467 -31.36 -10.60 -0.61
CA GLY A 467 -32.46 -11.46 -1.06
C GLY A 467 -33.27 -10.82 -2.20
N ARG A 468 -33.68 -9.57 -2.01
CA ARG A 468 -34.39 -8.80 -3.04
C ARG A 468 -33.53 -8.58 -4.29
N GLN A 469 -32.25 -8.25 -4.10
CA GLN A 469 -31.31 -8.05 -5.21
C GLN A 469 -31.08 -9.34 -6.01
N LEU A 470 -30.97 -10.50 -5.32
CA LEU A 470 -30.85 -11.80 -5.99
C LEU A 470 -32.13 -12.15 -6.78
N GLN A 471 -33.33 -11.88 -6.22
CA GLN A 471 -34.59 -12.07 -6.94
C GLN A 471 -34.64 -11.22 -8.21
N MET A 472 -34.16 -9.97 -8.16
CA MET A 472 -34.06 -9.10 -9.33
C MET A 472 -33.10 -9.66 -10.39
N VAL A 473 -31.92 -10.12 -9.99
CA VAL A 473 -30.94 -10.75 -10.90
C VAL A 473 -31.54 -11.98 -11.60
N LEU A 474 -32.22 -12.86 -10.83
CA LEU A 474 -32.82 -14.09 -11.37
C LEU A 474 -34.08 -13.80 -12.20
N GLY A 475 -34.87 -12.81 -11.82
CA GLY A 475 -36.10 -12.41 -12.54
C GLY A 475 -35.84 -11.64 -13.83
N HIS A 476 -34.72 -10.88 -13.88
CA HIS A 476 -34.37 -10.04 -15.02
C HIS A 476 -32.91 -10.23 -15.49
N PRO A 477 -32.50 -11.45 -15.89
CA PRO A 477 -31.08 -11.77 -16.17
C PRO A 477 -30.47 -10.92 -17.28
N TRP A 478 -31.24 -10.54 -18.30
CA TRP A 478 -30.74 -9.69 -19.38
C TRP A 478 -30.46 -8.26 -18.92
N ALA A 479 -31.31 -7.68 -18.09
CA ALA A 479 -31.09 -6.37 -17.50
C ALA A 479 -29.81 -6.40 -16.63
N TYR A 480 -29.64 -7.47 -15.85
CA TYR A 480 -28.45 -7.63 -15.04
C TYR A 480 -27.16 -7.77 -15.88
N ILE A 481 -27.18 -8.53 -16.98
CA ILE A 481 -26.04 -8.63 -17.90
C ILE A 481 -25.68 -7.25 -18.50
N GLN A 482 -26.67 -6.43 -18.84
CA GLN A 482 -26.44 -5.06 -19.31
C GLN A 482 -25.80 -4.18 -18.23
N ILE A 483 -26.31 -4.24 -16.98
CA ILE A 483 -25.71 -3.54 -15.82
C ILE A 483 -24.25 -3.94 -15.64
N LEU A 484 -23.95 -5.25 -15.65
CA LEU A 484 -22.57 -5.74 -15.54
C LEU A 484 -21.68 -5.19 -16.65
N PHE A 485 -22.14 -5.30 -17.89
CA PHE A 485 -21.35 -4.87 -19.04
C PHE A 485 -21.07 -3.37 -19.01
N GLU A 486 -22.04 -2.55 -18.67
CA GLU A 486 -21.86 -1.10 -18.55
C GLU A 486 -20.85 -0.75 -17.45
N ASN A 487 -21.01 -1.32 -16.24
CA ASN A 487 -20.14 -1.00 -15.11
C ASN A 487 -18.69 -1.45 -15.38
N ILE A 488 -18.50 -2.67 -15.91
CA ILE A 488 -17.17 -3.18 -16.27
C ILE A 488 -16.55 -2.32 -17.38
N SER A 489 -17.33 -1.92 -18.40
CA SER A 489 -16.82 -1.11 -19.51
C SER A 489 -16.44 0.31 -19.08
N ARG A 490 -17.24 0.95 -18.22
CA ARG A 490 -16.96 2.29 -17.68
C ARG A 490 -15.66 2.32 -16.87
N THR A 491 -15.40 1.26 -16.11
CA THR A 491 -14.23 1.18 -15.22
C THR A 491 -13.03 0.48 -15.85
N PHE A 492 -13.12 0.08 -17.12
CA PHE A 492 -12.07 -0.69 -17.79
C PHE A 492 -10.70 -0.01 -17.73
N ASN A 493 -10.63 1.28 -18.06
CA ASN A 493 -9.39 2.03 -18.02
C ASN A 493 -8.82 2.12 -16.59
N ASP A 494 -9.69 2.38 -15.61
CA ASP A 494 -9.28 2.55 -14.22
C ASP A 494 -8.76 1.26 -13.59
N TYR A 495 -9.44 0.13 -13.87
CA TYR A 495 -9.16 -1.13 -13.19
C TYR A 495 -8.28 -2.07 -14.02
N MET A 496 -8.51 -2.22 -15.34
CA MET A 496 -7.74 -3.12 -16.19
C MET A 496 -6.46 -2.48 -16.75
N MET A 497 -6.51 -1.17 -17.09
CA MET A 497 -5.34 -0.45 -17.59
C MET A 497 -4.39 0.02 -16.47
N GLY A 498 -4.75 -0.19 -15.22
CA GLY A 498 -3.86 -0.07 -14.08
C GLY A 498 -3.89 1.27 -13.35
N ILE A 499 -4.82 2.19 -13.66
CA ILE A 499 -4.90 3.48 -12.98
C ILE A 499 -5.18 3.27 -11.48
N GLN A 500 -6.29 2.60 -11.14
CA GLN A 500 -6.64 2.32 -9.76
C GLN A 500 -6.11 0.99 -9.23
N SER A 501 -5.83 0.01 -10.09
CA SER A 501 -5.31 -1.28 -9.64
C SER A 501 -3.81 -1.27 -9.35
N LEU A 502 -3.03 -0.41 -9.99
CA LEU A 502 -1.57 -0.38 -9.85
C LEU A 502 -1.00 0.96 -9.40
N SER A 503 -1.72 2.08 -9.64
CA SER A 503 -1.20 3.44 -9.46
C SER A 503 -1.85 4.21 -8.31
N THR A 504 -2.74 3.60 -7.54
CA THR A 504 -3.34 4.27 -6.39
C THR A 504 -2.53 4.01 -5.12
N MET A 505 -2.45 5.04 -4.28
CA MET A 505 -1.88 4.97 -2.93
C MET A 505 -3.00 4.84 -1.89
N ALA A 506 -4.03 4.06 -2.19
CA ALA A 506 -5.23 3.86 -1.39
C ALA A 506 -5.95 5.19 -1.08
N TYR A 507 -6.16 5.53 0.19
CA TYR A 507 -6.84 6.77 0.57
C TYR A 507 -6.04 8.04 0.26
N GLU A 508 -4.73 7.93 0.01
CA GLU A 508 -3.89 9.06 -0.41
C GLU A 508 -4.08 9.41 -1.90
N GLY A 509 -4.94 8.69 -2.60
CA GLY A 509 -5.35 8.98 -3.97
C GLY A 509 -4.49 8.31 -5.05
N VAL A 510 -4.78 8.68 -6.30
CA VAL A 510 -4.06 8.15 -7.45
C VAL A 510 -2.74 8.89 -7.62
N PHE A 511 -1.68 8.14 -7.96
CA PHE A 511 -0.37 8.69 -8.29
C PHE A 511 -0.45 9.56 -9.57
N ASP A 512 0.01 10.80 -9.51
CA ASP A 512 -0.15 11.80 -10.58
C ASP A 512 0.46 11.36 -11.92
N PHE A 513 1.53 10.56 -11.89
CA PHE A 513 2.19 10.02 -13.09
C PHE A 513 1.74 8.58 -13.43
N TYR A 514 0.47 8.24 -13.19
CA TYR A 514 -0.08 6.89 -13.43
C TYR A 514 0.14 6.38 -14.86
N MET A 515 0.20 7.27 -15.86
CA MET A 515 0.52 6.90 -17.24
C MET A 515 1.90 6.24 -17.37
N LEU A 516 2.88 6.64 -16.55
CA LEU A 516 4.21 6.02 -16.53
C LEU A 516 4.12 4.56 -16.06
N VAL A 517 3.25 4.26 -15.09
CA VAL A 517 2.96 2.88 -14.64
C VAL A 517 2.39 2.05 -15.79
N THR A 518 1.35 2.57 -16.46
CA THR A 518 0.72 1.88 -17.60
C THR A 518 1.72 1.59 -18.71
N VAL A 519 2.49 2.62 -19.13
CA VAL A 519 3.51 2.48 -20.19
C VAL A 519 4.59 1.46 -19.78
N LEU A 520 5.05 1.47 -18.53
CA LEU A 520 6.05 0.51 -18.05
C LEU A 520 5.50 -0.92 -18.09
N VAL A 521 4.31 -1.15 -17.54
CA VAL A 521 3.70 -2.49 -17.46
C VAL A 521 3.49 -3.08 -18.86
N PHE A 522 2.86 -2.33 -19.78
CA PHE A 522 2.64 -2.79 -21.15
C PHE A 522 3.94 -2.89 -21.93
N GLY A 523 4.87 -1.94 -21.74
CA GLY A 523 6.20 -1.99 -22.34
C GLY A 523 6.95 -3.26 -21.97
N VAL A 524 6.98 -3.60 -20.68
CA VAL A 524 7.62 -4.84 -20.21
C VAL A 524 6.87 -6.08 -20.69
N ALA A 525 5.53 -6.08 -20.64
CA ALA A 525 4.72 -7.19 -21.15
C ALA A 525 4.99 -7.51 -22.63
N LEU A 526 5.33 -6.52 -23.44
CA LEU A 526 5.62 -6.68 -24.86
C LEU A 526 7.11 -6.95 -25.15
N THR A 527 8.04 -6.36 -24.40
CA THR A 527 9.45 -6.26 -24.79
C THR A 527 10.43 -7.06 -23.94
N GLU A 528 10.01 -7.68 -22.83
CA GLU A 528 10.95 -8.44 -21.99
C GLU A 528 11.74 -9.48 -22.78
N PRO A 529 13.01 -9.77 -22.40
CA PRO A 529 13.82 -10.79 -23.07
C PRO A 529 13.14 -12.16 -23.00
N ARG A 530 13.04 -12.85 -24.11
CA ARG A 530 12.30 -14.13 -24.22
C ARG A 530 13.11 -15.18 -24.96
N LYS A 531 12.83 -16.44 -24.60
CA LYS A 531 13.31 -17.61 -25.31
C LYS A 531 12.18 -18.19 -26.16
N THR A 532 12.49 -18.60 -27.39
CA THR A 532 11.52 -19.27 -28.27
C THR A 532 11.06 -20.59 -27.63
N MET A 533 9.75 -20.81 -27.61
CA MET A 533 9.15 -22.04 -27.10
C MET A 533 9.18 -23.13 -28.20
N ASN A 534 9.51 -24.37 -27.82
CA ASN A 534 9.35 -25.51 -28.71
C ASN A 534 7.86 -25.83 -28.95
N GLY A 535 7.56 -26.63 -29.99
CA GLY A 535 6.17 -26.90 -30.38
C GLY A 535 5.33 -27.55 -29.28
N ILE A 536 5.91 -28.44 -28.46
CA ILE A 536 5.22 -29.14 -27.35
C ILE A 536 4.88 -28.16 -26.23
N THR A 537 5.85 -27.32 -25.83
CA THR A 537 5.64 -26.26 -24.85
C THR A 537 4.57 -25.28 -25.32
N LYS A 538 4.64 -24.87 -26.60
CA LYS A 538 3.67 -23.94 -27.20
C LYS A 538 2.24 -24.49 -27.16
N ARG A 539 2.07 -25.77 -27.51
CA ARG A 539 0.75 -26.45 -27.43
C ARG A 539 0.22 -26.48 -25.99
N SER A 540 1.08 -26.82 -25.02
CA SER A 540 0.72 -26.83 -23.61
C SER A 540 0.34 -25.45 -23.09
N MET A 541 1.12 -24.42 -23.44
CA MET A 541 0.83 -23.03 -23.07
C MET A 541 -0.44 -22.49 -23.73
N ASN A 542 -0.79 -22.95 -24.95
CA ASN A 542 -2.07 -22.60 -25.56
C ASN A 542 -3.25 -23.17 -24.78
N ILE A 543 -3.15 -24.40 -24.23
CA ILE A 543 -4.17 -24.96 -23.34
C ILE A 543 -4.31 -24.05 -22.10
N PHE A 544 -3.19 -23.67 -21.47
CA PHE A 544 -3.21 -22.75 -20.35
C PHE A 544 -3.96 -21.45 -20.68
N LYS A 545 -3.66 -20.81 -21.81
CA LYS A 545 -4.30 -19.55 -22.25
C LYS A 545 -5.80 -19.69 -22.47
N VAL A 546 -6.21 -20.75 -23.21
CA VAL A 546 -7.62 -21.02 -23.53
C VAL A 546 -8.43 -21.25 -22.27
N CYS A 547 -7.87 -21.94 -21.27
CA CYS A 547 -8.57 -22.18 -20.00
C CYS A 547 -8.55 -20.95 -19.08
N THR A 548 -7.44 -20.18 -19.07
CA THR A 548 -7.27 -19.04 -18.19
C THR A 548 -8.21 -17.89 -18.53
N LEU A 549 -8.45 -17.62 -19.82
CA LEU A 549 -9.30 -16.50 -20.24
C LEU A 549 -10.74 -16.59 -19.69
N PRO A 550 -11.51 -17.67 -19.90
CA PRO A 550 -12.88 -17.76 -19.39
C PRO A 550 -12.93 -17.84 -17.86
N LEU A 551 -11.95 -18.48 -17.22
CA LEU A 551 -11.90 -18.55 -15.76
C LEU A 551 -11.60 -17.19 -15.13
N SER A 552 -10.72 -16.39 -15.72
CA SER A 552 -10.46 -15.02 -15.29
C SER A 552 -11.66 -14.10 -15.54
N ALA A 553 -12.34 -14.25 -16.67
CA ALA A 553 -13.60 -13.54 -16.94
C ALA A 553 -14.69 -13.94 -15.92
N GLY A 554 -14.78 -15.23 -15.57
CA GLY A 554 -15.70 -15.70 -14.53
C GLY A 554 -15.41 -15.07 -13.17
N VAL A 555 -14.13 -14.98 -12.77
CA VAL A 555 -13.76 -14.28 -11.52
C VAL A 555 -14.14 -12.81 -11.59
N LEU A 556 -13.93 -12.14 -12.72
CA LEU A 556 -14.33 -10.75 -12.90
C LEU A 556 -15.84 -10.57 -12.69
N VAL A 557 -16.65 -11.41 -13.32
CA VAL A 557 -18.11 -11.42 -13.12
C VAL A 557 -18.46 -11.66 -11.65
N LEU A 558 -17.80 -12.62 -10.98
CA LEU A 558 -18.04 -12.90 -9.56
C LEU A 558 -17.70 -11.72 -8.65
N ILE A 559 -16.62 -10.94 -8.93
CA ILE A 559 -16.29 -9.73 -8.18
C ILE A 559 -17.46 -8.73 -8.23
N TRP A 560 -17.91 -8.44 -9.43
CA TRP A 560 -18.99 -7.48 -9.64
C TRP A 560 -20.33 -7.96 -9.08
N THR A 561 -20.65 -9.24 -9.28
CA THR A 561 -21.89 -9.86 -8.76
C THR A 561 -21.91 -9.85 -7.23
N ALA A 562 -20.80 -10.19 -6.57
CA ALA A 562 -20.75 -10.21 -5.11
C ALA A 562 -21.05 -8.81 -4.51
N LEU A 563 -20.48 -7.76 -5.10
CA LEU A 563 -20.72 -6.39 -4.63
C LEU A 563 -22.06 -5.83 -5.08
N TYR A 564 -22.58 -6.27 -6.21
CA TYR A 564 -23.95 -5.95 -6.60
C TYR A 564 -24.97 -6.49 -5.61
N LEU A 565 -24.76 -7.72 -5.13
CA LEU A 565 -25.66 -8.37 -4.17
C LEU A 565 -25.53 -7.80 -2.75
N ALA A 566 -24.30 -7.58 -2.27
CA ALA A 566 -24.04 -7.29 -0.86
C ALA A 566 -23.84 -5.80 -0.54
N PHE A 567 -23.46 -4.97 -1.52
CA PHE A 567 -23.02 -3.59 -1.29
C PHE A 567 -23.73 -2.55 -2.17
N THR A 568 -24.68 -2.96 -3.00
CA THR A 568 -25.42 -2.04 -3.90
C THR A 568 -26.90 -2.03 -3.52
N GLU A 569 -27.50 -0.85 -3.50
CA GLU A 569 -28.94 -0.70 -3.24
C GLU A 569 -29.78 -1.50 -4.22
N VAL A 570 -30.93 -1.98 -3.77
CA VAL A 570 -31.79 -2.82 -4.60
C VAL A 570 -32.29 -2.07 -5.82
N GLY A 571 -32.02 -2.60 -7.02
CA GLY A 571 -32.43 -2.00 -8.29
C GLY A 571 -31.53 -0.91 -8.84
N GLU A 572 -30.45 -0.52 -8.13
CA GLU A 572 -29.47 0.47 -8.61
C GLU A 572 -28.70 -0.07 -9.82
N VAL A 573 -28.46 0.80 -10.81
CA VAL A 573 -27.74 0.42 -12.04
C VAL A 573 -26.23 0.63 -11.94
N VAL A 574 -25.78 1.43 -10.98
CA VAL A 574 -24.35 1.66 -10.71
C VAL A 574 -23.92 0.75 -9.56
N ILE A 575 -23.05 -0.20 -9.85
CA ILE A 575 -22.54 -1.15 -8.85
C ILE A 575 -21.52 -0.45 -7.97
N LYS A 576 -21.81 -0.37 -6.65
CA LYS A 576 -20.98 0.27 -5.64
C LYS A 576 -19.93 -0.70 -5.05
N GLY A 577 -18.89 -0.16 -4.44
CA GLY A 577 -17.91 -0.91 -3.62
C GLY A 577 -16.83 -1.68 -4.39
N VAL A 578 -16.89 -1.77 -5.72
CA VAL A 578 -15.80 -2.40 -6.50
C VAL A 578 -14.56 -1.50 -6.49
N GLN A 579 -13.41 -2.10 -6.17
CA GLN A 579 -12.13 -1.39 -6.06
C GLN A 579 -11.10 -1.99 -7.01
N GLY A 580 -10.20 -1.15 -7.53
CA GLY A 580 -9.16 -1.59 -8.46
C GLY A 580 -8.24 -2.69 -7.92
N ARG A 581 -7.99 -2.73 -6.59
CA ARG A 581 -7.19 -3.78 -5.94
C ARG A 581 -7.72 -5.20 -6.17
N TYR A 582 -9.01 -5.38 -6.41
CA TYR A 582 -9.60 -6.71 -6.70
C TYR A 582 -9.17 -7.27 -8.06
N TYR A 583 -8.65 -6.44 -8.96
CA TYR A 583 -8.14 -6.85 -10.25
C TYR A 583 -6.67 -7.34 -10.22
N ILE A 584 -5.90 -6.98 -9.17
CA ILE A 584 -4.46 -7.30 -9.10
C ILE A 584 -4.19 -8.80 -9.29
N PRO A 585 -4.91 -9.74 -8.64
CA PRO A 585 -4.68 -11.17 -8.83
C PRO A 585 -4.96 -11.67 -10.25
N LEU A 586 -5.77 -10.94 -11.03
CA LEU A 586 -6.12 -11.28 -12.41
C LEU A 586 -5.12 -10.74 -13.43
N LEU A 587 -4.33 -9.71 -13.09
CA LEU A 587 -3.44 -9.07 -14.06
C LEU A 587 -2.41 -10.04 -14.64
N LEU A 588 -1.68 -10.78 -13.80
CA LEU A 588 -0.70 -11.75 -14.28
C LEU A 588 -1.32 -12.83 -15.20
N PRO A 589 -2.39 -13.57 -14.81
CA PRO A 589 -3.01 -14.55 -15.70
C PRO A 589 -3.50 -13.93 -17.01
N LEU A 590 -4.10 -12.74 -17.00
CA LEU A 590 -4.57 -12.07 -18.21
C LEU A 590 -3.42 -11.64 -19.12
N PHE A 591 -2.35 -11.06 -18.61
CA PHE A 591 -1.17 -10.77 -19.41
C PHE A 591 -0.54 -12.04 -20.02
N LEU A 592 -0.57 -13.16 -19.30
CA LEU A 592 -0.07 -14.44 -19.81
C LEU A 592 -0.93 -15.01 -20.95
N VAL A 593 -2.23 -14.72 -21.00
CA VAL A 593 -3.09 -15.09 -22.15
C VAL A 593 -2.58 -14.44 -23.43
N PHE A 594 -2.19 -13.16 -23.37
CA PHE A 594 -1.68 -12.41 -24.52
C PHE A 594 -0.17 -12.57 -24.75
N TYR A 595 0.52 -13.29 -23.87
CA TYR A 595 1.96 -13.51 -23.99
C TYR A 595 2.32 -14.21 -25.32
N THR A 596 3.32 -13.69 -26.04
CA THR A 596 3.85 -14.27 -27.27
C THR A 596 5.37 -14.34 -27.23
N ASP A 597 5.97 -15.35 -27.82
CA ASP A 597 7.42 -15.50 -27.99
C ASP A 597 7.95 -14.83 -29.28
N LYS A 598 7.07 -14.14 -30.02
CA LYS A 598 7.43 -13.50 -31.29
C LYS A 598 7.94 -12.07 -31.13
N ILE A 599 7.45 -11.35 -30.10
CA ILE A 599 7.82 -9.95 -29.83
C ILE A 599 8.68 -9.95 -28.56
N TYR A 600 9.92 -9.50 -28.67
CA TYR A 600 10.86 -9.40 -27.56
C TYR A 600 12.01 -8.44 -27.90
N THR A 601 12.69 -7.94 -26.87
CA THR A 601 13.89 -7.13 -27.06
C THR A 601 15.12 -8.00 -27.33
N LYS A 602 16.06 -7.44 -28.10
CA LYS A 602 17.40 -8.02 -28.29
C LYS A 602 18.44 -7.49 -27.28
N TRP A 603 18.02 -6.66 -26.34
CA TRP A 603 18.91 -6.15 -25.29
C TRP A 603 19.43 -7.30 -24.44
N LYS A 604 20.65 -7.13 -23.90
CA LYS A 604 21.16 -8.04 -22.88
C LYS A 604 20.29 -7.96 -21.64
N GLU A 605 19.94 -9.09 -21.04
CA GLU A 605 19.08 -9.18 -19.85
C GLU A 605 19.55 -8.24 -18.72
N GLU A 606 20.89 -8.12 -18.52
CA GLU A 606 21.46 -7.22 -17.50
C GLU A 606 21.17 -5.73 -17.74
N ASN A 607 21.12 -5.30 -19.00
CA ASN A 607 20.80 -3.91 -19.35
C ASN A 607 19.31 -3.66 -19.23
N TYR A 608 18.52 -4.61 -19.74
CA TYR A 608 17.07 -4.52 -19.71
C TYR A 608 16.55 -4.45 -18.26
N ASN A 609 16.99 -5.37 -17.41
CA ASN A 609 16.56 -5.42 -16.02
C ASN A 609 17.02 -4.18 -15.25
N LEU A 610 18.22 -3.65 -15.54
CA LEU A 610 18.67 -2.40 -14.92
C LEU A 610 17.75 -1.25 -15.28
N VAL A 611 17.46 -1.03 -16.57
CA VAL A 611 16.59 0.08 -17.02
C VAL A 611 15.18 -0.08 -16.45
N MET A 612 14.63 -1.29 -16.50
CA MET A 612 13.32 -1.60 -15.93
C MET A 612 13.26 -1.21 -14.43
N TYR A 613 14.23 -1.64 -13.62
CA TYR A 613 14.25 -1.32 -12.20
C TYR A 613 14.54 0.16 -11.90
N LEU A 614 15.31 0.85 -12.74
CA LEU A 614 15.50 2.30 -12.61
C LEU A 614 14.19 3.06 -12.83
N ILE A 615 13.37 2.64 -13.80
CA ILE A 615 12.04 3.25 -14.02
C ILE A 615 11.10 2.91 -12.86
N VAL A 616 11.10 1.68 -12.37
CA VAL A 616 10.35 1.29 -11.15
C VAL A 616 10.76 2.16 -9.97
N LEU A 617 12.07 2.34 -9.75
CA LEU A 617 12.58 3.16 -8.65
C LEU A 617 12.16 4.64 -8.80
N LEU A 618 12.14 5.15 -10.02
CA LEU A 618 11.63 6.50 -10.30
C LEU A 618 10.13 6.63 -9.97
N ILE A 619 9.30 5.66 -10.37
CA ILE A 619 7.87 5.64 -10.04
C ILE A 619 7.65 5.65 -8.53
N LEU A 620 8.33 4.76 -7.80
CA LEU A 620 8.24 4.66 -6.35
C LEU A 620 8.78 5.92 -5.66
N HIS A 621 9.86 6.52 -6.19
CA HIS A 621 10.37 7.81 -5.71
C HIS A 621 9.30 8.90 -5.81
N LEU A 622 8.74 9.10 -7.00
CA LEU A 622 7.75 10.15 -7.23
C LEU A 622 6.49 9.94 -6.36
N ALA A 623 6.01 8.70 -6.26
CA ALA A 623 4.83 8.37 -5.46
C ALA A 623 5.07 8.61 -3.96
N LEU A 624 6.17 8.08 -3.39
CA LEU A 624 6.45 8.20 -1.97
C LEU A 624 6.83 9.62 -1.56
N TYR A 625 7.57 10.34 -2.40
CA TYR A 625 7.98 11.71 -2.12
C TYR A 625 6.77 12.63 -2.02
N SER A 626 5.90 12.62 -3.04
CA SER A 626 4.76 13.53 -3.14
C SER A 626 3.63 13.18 -2.16
N ARG A 627 3.36 11.91 -1.91
CA ARG A 627 2.20 11.46 -1.15
C ARG A 627 2.48 11.15 0.32
N PHE A 628 3.74 10.94 0.71
CA PHE A 628 4.09 10.55 2.07
C PHE A 628 5.21 11.38 2.69
N LEU A 629 6.36 11.56 2.02
CA LEU A 629 7.47 12.27 2.66
C LEU A 629 7.14 13.74 2.90
N ILE A 630 6.62 14.44 1.89
CA ILE A 630 6.26 15.86 2.03
C ILE A 630 5.10 16.03 3.03
N PRO A 631 3.95 15.35 2.90
CA PRO A 631 2.81 15.58 3.79
C PRO A 631 3.06 15.22 5.26
N TYR A 632 3.83 14.15 5.53
CA TYR A 632 3.90 13.57 6.88
C TYR A 632 5.25 13.68 7.56
N CYS A 633 6.28 14.15 6.88
CA CYS A 633 7.65 14.17 7.41
C CYS A 633 8.42 15.46 7.06
N SER A 634 7.75 16.51 6.66
CA SER A 634 8.38 17.78 6.30
C SER A 634 8.71 18.65 7.52
#